data_02e0d07e0486d65c836f0ebeb658b41d
#
_entry.id   02e0d07e0486d65c836f0ebeb658b41d
#
_cell.length_a   1.000
_cell.length_b   1.000
_cell.length_c   1.000
_cell.angle_alpha   90.00
_cell.angle_beta   90.00
_cell.angle_gamma   90.00
#
_symmetry.space_group_name_H-M   'P 1'
#
loop_
_entity.id
_entity.type
_entity.pdbx_description
1 polymer ?
#
loop_
_entity_poly.entity_id
_entity_poly.type
_entity_poly.pdbx_seq_one_letter_code
_entity_poly.pdbx_strand_id
1 'polypeptide(L)'
;MTSDQPIRWGIIGPGTIARTFADGVAHSRTGRLVAIATRNPAKPGLAEGFPGARIVDGYEALLSDKEIDAIYIAVPHTGHAEWAIKAARAGKHILVEKPIALSAYDAEAVYYEAKKAGVFAGEAFMYRVHPQTEKLVELVKSGVIGTVRIIRSSFGFNMGSYKPEHRLFANDTAGGGILDVGGYPVSMARLISGAAEGKAFLEPEKVSGVAHLGESGVDEWASAVLKFPNEIIAEVSCSIMAQQDNVLRIIGSEGRIEVQDFWFASGHKGGVGKIEIFKGGSRETVELREDRWLYSFEADAAGDAIRAGKTEFSSPGMSWADPIGNLRVLDQWRASVGLEYGVEKASKRTANIAGGTVARGNSVPQRQIPGISKPASVVTLGFEFFPNFASASLTLDAFYEAGGNAFDTAYVYGGGKTEAIFGDWHTSRKVPREEIVLIGKGAHSPLCYPDMIAKQLDQSLSRLKTDYVDIYFMHRDNTGVPVGEFVDAMDAEVKRGRIRGIFGGSNWTRARFDEAIAYAEKTGKTAPAALSNNFSLAEMLDPIWAGCVAASDDDWKKWLNEKQIPNFAWSSQGRGFFTDRAGRDKRDDEEIVRVWYSERNFGRRDRAIELANKLGRNPIHIALAYVIAQPFPVIPLIGPRTVAELEDSLSALDIRLTPEQVKWLEG
;
A
#
# COMPACT_ATOMS: atom_id res chain seq x y z
N MET A 1 -2.13 31.69 -4.97
CA MET A 1 -2.31 32.25 -6.35
C MET A 1 -3.53 33.16 -6.36
N THR A 2 -3.52 34.29 -7.08
CA THR A 2 -4.73 35.08 -7.32
C THR A 2 -5.66 34.30 -8.26
N SER A 3 -6.97 34.38 -8.05
CA SER A 3 -7.99 33.56 -8.73
C SER A 3 -7.99 33.62 -10.28
N ASP A 4 -7.31 34.59 -10.88
CA ASP A 4 -7.35 34.85 -12.32
C ASP A 4 -6.09 34.44 -13.10
N GLN A 5 -5.04 34.00 -12.44
CA GLN A 5 -3.82 33.59 -13.17
C GLN A 5 -3.92 32.15 -13.68
N PRO A 6 -3.53 31.90 -14.94
CA PRO A 6 -3.56 30.54 -15.49
C PRO A 6 -2.55 29.65 -14.79
N ILE A 7 -2.92 28.39 -14.51
CA ILE A 7 -2.01 27.36 -14.05
C ILE A 7 -0.93 27.14 -15.11
N ARG A 8 0.33 27.25 -14.71
CA ARG A 8 1.50 27.10 -15.59
C ARG A 8 1.92 25.63 -15.62
N TRP A 9 1.52 24.94 -16.70
CA TRP A 9 1.81 23.53 -16.87
C TRP A 9 3.21 23.26 -17.40
N GLY A 10 3.89 22.29 -16.80
CA GLY A 10 5.05 21.61 -17.35
C GLY A 10 4.69 20.17 -17.69
N ILE A 11 5.27 19.61 -18.74
CA ILE A 11 5.05 18.21 -19.14
C ILE A 11 6.36 17.43 -19.00
N ILE A 12 6.30 16.25 -18.39
CA ILE A 12 7.39 15.27 -18.35
C ILE A 12 7.11 14.16 -19.36
N GLY A 13 7.97 14.02 -20.39
CA GLY A 13 7.87 13.02 -21.43
C GLY A 13 7.13 13.48 -22.68
N PRO A 14 7.80 13.58 -23.86
CA PRO A 14 7.24 14.14 -25.10
C PRO A 14 6.56 13.05 -25.97
N GLY A 15 5.75 12.19 -25.37
CA GLY A 15 5.00 11.12 -26.07
C GLY A 15 3.77 11.63 -26.83
N THR A 16 3.04 10.73 -27.46
CA THR A 16 1.79 11.06 -28.19
C THR A 16 0.76 11.63 -27.25
N ILE A 17 0.55 11.01 -26.07
CA ILE A 17 -0.44 11.49 -25.11
C ILE A 17 -0.10 12.88 -24.55
N ALA A 18 1.21 13.16 -24.39
CA ALA A 18 1.68 14.49 -23.98
C ALA A 18 1.28 15.60 -24.97
N ARG A 19 1.33 15.29 -26.29
CA ARG A 19 0.86 16.22 -27.33
C ARG A 19 -0.66 16.41 -27.26
N THR A 20 -1.40 15.32 -27.08
CA THR A 20 -2.86 15.38 -26.93
C THR A 20 -3.28 16.20 -25.72
N PHE A 21 -2.55 16.07 -24.58
CA PHE A 21 -2.79 16.92 -23.41
C PHE A 21 -2.39 18.38 -23.68
N ALA A 22 -1.26 18.63 -24.35
CA ALA A 22 -0.83 19.98 -24.71
C ALA A 22 -1.88 20.69 -25.59
N ASP A 23 -2.47 19.96 -26.56
CA ASP A 23 -3.57 20.44 -27.37
C ASP A 23 -4.82 20.74 -26.51
N GLY A 24 -5.12 19.90 -25.53
CA GLY A 24 -6.18 20.12 -24.54
C GLY A 24 -5.94 21.37 -23.70
N VAL A 25 -4.71 21.57 -23.21
CA VAL A 25 -4.31 22.77 -22.44
C VAL A 25 -4.42 24.04 -23.28
N ALA A 26 -4.12 23.99 -24.57
CA ALA A 26 -4.29 25.13 -25.48
C ALA A 26 -5.77 25.58 -25.60
N HIS A 27 -6.73 24.70 -25.28
CA HIS A 27 -8.17 24.97 -25.24
C HIS A 27 -8.74 25.03 -23.81
N SER A 28 -7.86 25.03 -22.80
CA SER A 28 -8.22 25.12 -21.38
C SER A 28 -8.57 26.56 -20.97
N ARG A 29 -9.54 26.70 -20.07
CA ARG A 29 -9.91 27.96 -19.43
C ARG A 29 -8.98 28.35 -18.29
N THR A 30 -8.34 27.34 -17.69
CA THR A 30 -7.64 27.48 -16.41
C THR A 30 -6.12 27.41 -16.52
N GLY A 31 -5.58 26.86 -17.62
CA GLY A 31 -4.17 26.56 -17.72
C GLY A 31 -3.52 27.04 -19.01
N ARG A 32 -2.18 27.05 -19.00
CA ARG A 32 -1.34 27.23 -20.18
C ARG A 32 -0.09 26.37 -20.09
N LEU A 33 0.35 25.83 -21.22
CA LEU A 33 1.61 25.10 -21.31
C LEU A 33 2.78 26.09 -21.31
N VAL A 34 3.81 25.82 -20.46
CA VAL A 34 5.00 26.66 -20.33
C VAL A 34 6.25 25.93 -20.80
N ALA A 35 6.36 24.64 -20.43
CA ALA A 35 7.57 23.88 -20.74
C ALA A 35 7.28 22.39 -20.94
N ILE A 36 8.15 21.73 -21.70
CA ILE A 36 8.21 20.29 -21.88
C ILE A 36 9.62 19.79 -21.55
N ALA A 37 9.72 18.82 -20.66
CA ALA A 37 10.99 18.20 -20.30
C ALA A 37 11.18 16.86 -21.03
N THR A 38 12.40 16.65 -21.50
CA THR A 38 12.80 15.43 -22.22
C THR A 38 14.23 15.05 -21.92
N ARG A 39 14.56 13.77 -22.04
CA ARG A 39 15.95 13.27 -21.99
C ARG A 39 16.67 13.37 -23.34
N ASN A 40 15.98 13.82 -24.39
CA ASN A 40 16.56 14.05 -25.73
C ASN A 40 16.00 15.36 -26.30
N PRO A 41 16.55 16.52 -25.90
CA PRO A 41 16.09 17.83 -26.38
C PRO A 41 16.33 18.06 -27.87
N ALA A 42 17.25 17.31 -28.47
CA ALA A 42 17.57 17.39 -29.91
C ALA A 42 16.65 16.53 -30.80
N LYS A 43 15.62 15.88 -30.22
CA LYS A 43 14.70 15.05 -31.00
C LYS A 43 13.97 15.88 -32.07
N PRO A 44 14.04 15.49 -33.36
CA PRO A 44 13.34 16.21 -34.43
C PRO A 44 11.83 16.28 -34.20
N GLY A 45 11.20 17.41 -34.58
CA GLY A 45 9.76 17.62 -34.45
C GLY A 45 9.28 17.86 -33.01
N LEU A 46 10.20 18.12 -32.07
CA LEU A 46 9.82 18.33 -30.69
C LEU A 46 9.16 19.71 -30.48
N ALA A 47 9.75 20.77 -31.04
CA ALA A 47 9.22 22.12 -30.93
C ALA A 47 7.87 22.29 -31.65
N GLU A 48 7.74 21.66 -32.81
CA GLU A 48 6.49 21.65 -33.59
C GLU A 48 5.37 20.90 -32.84
N GLY A 49 5.73 19.87 -32.07
CA GLY A 49 4.76 19.11 -31.28
C GLY A 49 4.27 19.81 -30.01
N PHE A 50 4.94 20.89 -29.57
CA PHE A 50 4.60 21.66 -28.37
C PHE A 50 4.80 23.17 -28.61
N PRO A 51 3.95 23.79 -29.46
CA PRO A 51 4.10 25.18 -29.85
C PRO A 51 4.10 26.13 -28.66
N GLY A 52 5.10 27.02 -28.59
CA GLY A 52 5.21 28.03 -27.54
C GLY A 52 5.74 27.52 -26.19
N ALA A 53 5.98 26.21 -26.02
CA ALA A 53 6.57 25.66 -24.82
C ALA A 53 8.10 25.67 -24.88
N ARG A 54 8.74 26.00 -23.75
CA ARG A 54 10.21 25.84 -23.62
C ARG A 54 10.58 24.35 -23.58
N ILE A 55 11.63 23.96 -24.29
CA ILE A 55 12.20 22.62 -24.20
C ILE A 55 13.24 22.62 -23.07
N VAL A 56 13.06 21.72 -22.10
CA VAL A 56 13.93 21.59 -20.92
C VAL A 56 14.67 20.26 -21.02
N ASP A 57 15.97 20.27 -20.86
CA ASP A 57 16.81 19.07 -20.81
C ASP A 57 16.79 18.48 -19.40
N GLY A 58 16.27 17.24 -19.28
CA GLY A 58 16.12 16.55 -18.02
C GLY A 58 14.85 16.91 -17.26
N TYR A 59 14.32 15.92 -16.56
CA TYR A 59 13.05 16.02 -15.83
C TYR A 59 13.21 16.78 -14.51
N GLU A 60 14.35 16.60 -13.82
CA GLU A 60 14.69 17.29 -12.58
C GLU A 60 14.77 18.81 -12.75
N ALA A 61 15.27 19.27 -13.89
CA ALA A 61 15.35 20.69 -14.21
C ALA A 61 13.93 21.34 -14.25
N LEU A 62 12.95 20.63 -14.80
CA LEU A 62 11.55 21.08 -14.82
C LEU A 62 10.96 21.17 -13.42
N LEU A 63 11.26 20.18 -12.53
CA LEU A 63 10.77 20.18 -11.16
C LEU A 63 11.31 21.36 -10.34
N SER A 64 12.52 21.81 -10.64
CA SER A 64 13.17 22.94 -9.98
C SER A 64 12.72 24.32 -10.51
N ASP A 65 11.97 24.34 -11.62
CA ASP A 65 11.56 25.57 -12.29
C ASP A 65 10.42 26.27 -11.52
N LYS A 66 10.67 27.50 -11.08
CA LYS A 66 9.70 28.33 -10.34
C LYS A 66 8.58 28.91 -11.23
N GLU A 67 8.73 28.84 -12.54
CA GLU A 67 7.69 29.25 -13.47
C GLU A 67 6.66 28.16 -13.74
N ILE A 68 6.82 26.98 -13.18
CA ILE A 68 5.91 25.85 -13.30
C ILE A 68 5.13 25.65 -11.99
N ASP A 69 3.80 25.58 -12.09
CA ASP A 69 2.90 25.33 -10.97
C ASP A 69 2.50 23.85 -10.87
N ALA A 70 2.21 23.27 -12.03
CA ALA A 70 1.72 21.89 -12.13
C ALA A 70 2.48 21.09 -13.19
N ILE A 71 2.66 19.82 -12.94
CA ILE A 71 3.34 18.86 -13.82
C ILE A 71 2.34 17.82 -14.33
N TYR A 72 2.28 17.66 -15.66
CA TYR A 72 1.66 16.52 -16.30
C TYR A 72 2.72 15.45 -16.58
N ILE A 73 2.50 14.22 -16.10
CA ILE A 73 3.47 13.13 -16.20
C ILE A 73 3.00 12.14 -17.25
N ALA A 74 3.73 12.06 -18.37
CA ALA A 74 3.42 11.26 -19.56
C ALA A 74 4.60 10.36 -20.00
N VAL A 75 5.31 9.81 -19.05
CA VAL A 75 6.36 8.81 -19.27
C VAL A 75 5.74 7.39 -19.39
N PRO A 76 6.50 6.32 -19.69
CA PRO A 76 5.99 4.96 -19.55
C PRO A 76 5.50 4.65 -18.14
N HIS A 77 4.53 3.74 -17.99
CA HIS A 77 3.87 3.40 -16.72
C HIS A 77 4.84 3.20 -15.55
N THR A 78 5.98 2.57 -15.82
CA THR A 78 7.02 2.27 -14.81
C THR A 78 7.67 3.50 -14.18
N GLY A 79 7.54 4.66 -14.80
CA GLY A 79 8.08 5.93 -14.29
C GLY A 79 7.05 6.83 -13.61
N HIS A 80 5.75 6.51 -13.65
CA HIS A 80 4.70 7.39 -13.15
C HIS A 80 4.87 7.70 -11.66
N ALA A 81 4.96 6.68 -10.83
CA ALA A 81 5.08 6.85 -9.37
C ALA A 81 6.36 7.57 -8.97
N GLU A 82 7.51 7.23 -9.58
CA GLU A 82 8.78 7.90 -9.30
C GLU A 82 8.67 9.41 -9.54
N TRP A 83 8.24 9.80 -10.73
CA TRP A 83 8.17 11.21 -11.10
C TRP A 83 7.08 11.98 -10.37
N ALA A 84 5.96 11.31 -10.02
CA ALA A 84 4.92 11.90 -9.19
C ALA A 84 5.43 12.21 -7.78
N ILE A 85 6.15 11.29 -7.14
CA ILE A 85 6.75 11.49 -5.82
C ILE A 85 7.79 12.63 -5.86
N LYS A 86 8.67 12.65 -6.86
CA LYS A 86 9.66 13.72 -7.03
C LYS A 86 9.00 15.08 -7.24
N ALA A 87 7.92 15.15 -8.05
CA ALA A 87 7.17 16.38 -8.28
C ALA A 87 6.46 16.87 -7.00
N ALA A 88 5.83 15.96 -6.23
CA ALA A 88 5.23 16.30 -4.94
C ALA A 88 6.26 16.89 -3.98
N ARG A 89 7.40 16.23 -3.81
CA ARG A 89 8.52 16.71 -2.95
C ARG A 89 9.08 18.05 -3.40
N ALA A 90 9.01 18.36 -4.69
CA ALA A 90 9.37 19.67 -5.24
C ALA A 90 8.26 20.74 -5.08
N GLY A 91 7.13 20.39 -4.42
CA GLY A 91 6.01 21.31 -4.20
C GLY A 91 5.18 21.58 -5.45
N LYS A 92 5.23 20.72 -6.47
CA LYS A 92 4.45 20.86 -7.69
C LYS A 92 3.12 20.13 -7.57
N HIS A 93 2.04 20.75 -8.09
CA HIS A 93 0.80 20.05 -8.34
C HIS A 93 0.99 19.01 -9.45
N ILE A 94 0.23 17.92 -9.43
CA ILE A 94 0.51 16.76 -10.26
C ILE A 94 -0.76 16.26 -10.94
N LEU A 95 -0.67 16.00 -12.24
CA LEU A 95 -1.64 15.22 -13.00
C LEU A 95 -0.85 14.11 -13.70
N VAL A 96 -1.14 12.85 -13.36
CA VAL A 96 -0.37 11.70 -13.86
C VAL A 96 -1.21 10.90 -14.84
N GLU A 97 -0.61 10.55 -15.98
CA GLU A 97 -1.25 9.62 -16.91
C GLU A 97 -1.62 8.30 -16.25
N LYS A 98 -2.72 7.75 -16.72
CA LYS A 98 -3.21 6.46 -16.22
C LYS A 98 -2.33 5.29 -16.74
N PRO A 99 -2.17 4.24 -15.92
CA PRO A 99 -2.47 4.21 -14.50
C PRO A 99 -1.46 5.06 -13.71
N ILE A 100 -1.90 5.72 -12.64
CA ILE A 100 -1.02 6.59 -11.83
C ILE A 100 0.22 5.87 -11.31
N ALA A 101 0.13 4.56 -11.14
CA ALA A 101 1.20 3.68 -10.67
C ALA A 101 0.99 2.25 -11.17
N LEU A 102 1.93 1.34 -10.92
CA LEU A 102 1.80 -0.08 -11.29
C LEU A 102 0.94 -0.88 -10.32
N SER A 103 0.79 -0.43 -9.07
CA SER A 103 0.05 -1.10 -8.01
C SER A 103 -0.65 -0.11 -7.09
N ALA A 104 -1.64 -0.60 -6.33
CA ALA A 104 -2.31 0.20 -5.31
C ALA A 104 -1.34 0.74 -4.25
N TYR A 105 -0.34 -0.04 -3.85
CA TYR A 105 0.69 0.37 -2.88
C TYR A 105 1.56 1.52 -3.40
N ASP A 106 1.94 1.46 -4.67
CA ASP A 106 2.71 2.55 -5.30
C ASP A 106 1.86 3.84 -5.40
N ALA A 107 0.56 3.72 -5.71
CA ALA A 107 -0.36 4.87 -5.73
C ALA A 107 -0.57 5.46 -4.33
N GLU A 108 -0.71 4.63 -3.29
CA GLU A 108 -0.77 5.09 -1.90
C GLU A 108 0.47 5.90 -1.52
N ALA A 109 1.67 5.47 -1.94
CA ALA A 109 2.91 6.22 -1.72
C ALA A 109 2.93 7.57 -2.44
N VAL A 110 2.43 7.63 -3.68
CA VAL A 110 2.29 8.90 -4.44
C VAL A 110 1.38 9.88 -3.70
N TYR A 111 0.19 9.45 -3.33
CA TYR A 111 -0.78 10.32 -2.64
C TYR A 111 -0.35 10.70 -1.23
N TYR A 112 0.38 9.81 -0.55
CA TYR A 112 0.98 10.14 0.74
C TYR A 112 1.97 11.31 0.62
N GLU A 113 2.88 11.27 -0.35
CA GLU A 113 3.84 12.36 -0.58
C GLU A 113 3.13 13.66 -1.04
N ALA A 114 2.09 13.55 -1.87
CA ALA A 114 1.28 14.70 -2.27
C ALA A 114 0.57 15.35 -1.08
N LYS A 115 -0.01 14.55 -0.18
CA LYS A 115 -0.65 15.00 1.06
C LYS A 115 0.37 15.72 1.97
N LYS A 116 1.56 15.14 2.15
CA LYS A 116 2.63 15.69 2.97
C LYS A 116 3.12 17.02 2.43
N ALA A 117 3.20 17.16 1.11
CA ALA A 117 3.58 18.39 0.43
C ALA A 117 2.43 19.43 0.34
N GLY A 118 1.19 19.05 0.62
CA GLY A 118 0.02 19.92 0.47
C GLY A 118 -0.30 20.28 -0.97
N VAL A 119 0.04 19.41 -1.94
CA VAL A 119 -0.17 19.67 -3.37
C VAL A 119 -1.35 18.86 -3.92
N PHE A 120 -1.95 19.37 -4.99
CA PHE A 120 -2.94 18.60 -5.75
C PHE A 120 -2.25 17.42 -6.46
N ALA A 121 -2.88 16.25 -6.43
CA ALA A 121 -2.48 15.09 -7.21
C ALA A 121 -3.73 14.40 -7.78
N GLY A 122 -3.74 14.16 -9.08
CA GLY A 122 -4.82 13.51 -9.80
C GLY A 122 -4.32 12.49 -10.80
N GLU A 123 -5.13 11.46 -11.06
CA GLU A 123 -4.95 10.52 -12.15
C GLU A 123 -5.73 11.02 -13.38
N ALA A 124 -5.10 10.99 -14.55
CA ALA A 124 -5.64 11.54 -15.78
C ALA A 124 -6.62 10.56 -16.47
N PHE A 125 -7.82 10.44 -15.91
CA PHE A 125 -8.97 9.78 -16.54
C PHE A 125 -9.92 10.84 -17.10
N MET A 126 -9.62 11.34 -18.29
CA MET A 126 -10.28 12.49 -18.93
C MET A 126 -11.81 12.39 -18.98
N TYR A 127 -12.37 11.19 -19.16
CA TYR A 127 -13.82 11.00 -19.23
C TYR A 127 -14.52 11.13 -17.87
N ARG A 128 -13.81 10.94 -16.75
CA ARG A 128 -14.37 11.03 -15.40
C ARG A 128 -14.81 12.45 -15.03
N VAL A 129 -14.21 13.45 -15.64
CA VAL A 129 -14.53 14.88 -15.43
C VAL A 129 -15.31 15.49 -16.60
N HIS A 130 -15.81 14.64 -17.51
CA HIS A 130 -16.62 15.07 -18.66
C HIS A 130 -18.12 15.11 -18.31
N PRO A 131 -18.91 16.09 -18.82
CA PRO A 131 -20.36 16.22 -18.55
C PRO A 131 -21.18 14.96 -18.84
N GLN A 132 -20.77 14.13 -19.82
CA GLN A 132 -21.44 12.86 -20.12
C GLN A 132 -21.40 11.90 -18.92
N THR A 133 -20.27 11.84 -18.20
CA THR A 133 -20.15 10.99 -17.01
C THR A 133 -21.00 11.52 -15.85
N GLU A 134 -21.05 12.85 -15.68
CA GLU A 134 -21.95 13.47 -14.69
C GLU A 134 -23.42 13.12 -14.97
N LYS A 135 -23.85 13.25 -16.23
CA LYS A 135 -25.21 12.91 -16.65
C LYS A 135 -25.52 11.43 -16.48
N LEU A 136 -24.55 10.55 -16.76
CA LEU A 136 -24.70 9.12 -16.56
C LEU A 136 -24.91 8.78 -15.07
N VAL A 137 -24.12 9.38 -14.19
CA VAL A 137 -24.26 9.22 -12.73
C VAL A 137 -25.62 9.75 -12.26
N GLU A 138 -26.09 10.89 -12.76
CA GLU A 138 -27.42 11.44 -12.48
C GLU A 138 -28.53 10.45 -12.87
N LEU A 139 -28.48 9.90 -14.08
CA LEU A 139 -29.46 8.94 -14.59
C LEU A 139 -29.50 7.66 -13.74
N VAL A 140 -28.35 7.15 -13.33
CA VAL A 140 -28.29 5.97 -12.43
C VAL A 140 -28.90 6.30 -11.07
N LYS A 141 -28.54 7.43 -10.46
CA LYS A 141 -29.09 7.89 -9.18
C LYS A 141 -30.61 8.15 -9.22
N SER A 142 -31.13 8.59 -10.37
CA SER A 142 -32.58 8.81 -10.53
C SER A 142 -33.39 7.53 -10.55
N GLY A 143 -32.73 6.35 -10.67
CA GLY A 143 -33.43 5.07 -10.78
C GLY A 143 -34.17 4.86 -12.10
N VAL A 144 -33.78 5.55 -13.18
CA VAL A 144 -34.48 5.51 -14.49
C VAL A 144 -34.63 4.10 -15.03
N ILE A 145 -33.70 3.18 -14.73
CA ILE A 145 -33.73 1.75 -15.12
C ILE A 145 -34.09 0.82 -13.95
N GLY A 146 -34.61 1.35 -12.84
CA GLY A 146 -34.87 0.60 -11.62
C GLY A 146 -33.54 0.24 -10.88
N THR A 147 -33.56 -0.85 -10.13
CA THR A 147 -32.39 -1.32 -9.39
C THR A 147 -31.33 -1.89 -10.32
N VAL A 148 -30.11 -1.34 -10.31
CA VAL A 148 -28.96 -1.83 -11.09
C VAL A 148 -28.59 -3.24 -10.62
N ARG A 149 -28.37 -4.17 -11.55
CA ARG A 149 -28.02 -5.57 -11.28
C ARG A 149 -26.74 -6.02 -11.97
N ILE A 150 -26.55 -5.64 -13.24
CA ILE A 150 -25.41 -6.08 -14.05
C ILE A 150 -24.79 -4.87 -14.74
N ILE A 151 -23.47 -4.80 -14.74
CA ILE A 151 -22.69 -3.82 -15.52
C ILE A 151 -21.81 -4.62 -16.49
N ARG A 152 -21.83 -4.26 -17.78
CA ARG A 152 -20.90 -4.81 -18.78
C ARG A 152 -20.10 -3.68 -19.38
N SER A 153 -18.79 -3.81 -19.36
CA SER A 153 -17.91 -2.78 -19.91
C SER A 153 -16.67 -3.41 -20.56
N SER A 154 -16.38 -2.97 -21.77
CA SER A 154 -15.23 -3.48 -22.52
C SER A 154 -14.43 -2.34 -23.13
N PHE A 155 -13.10 -2.46 -23.12
CA PHE A 155 -12.21 -1.61 -23.90
C PHE A 155 -11.12 -2.45 -24.58
N GLY A 156 -11.17 -2.54 -25.89
CA GLY A 156 -10.17 -3.28 -26.65
C GLY A 156 -9.91 -2.66 -28.01
N PHE A 157 -8.69 -2.79 -28.46
CA PHE A 157 -8.24 -2.44 -29.79
C PHE A 157 -7.30 -3.53 -30.32
N ASN A 158 -7.06 -3.55 -31.62
CA ASN A 158 -6.20 -4.55 -32.26
C ASN A 158 -4.94 -3.90 -32.83
N MET A 159 -3.79 -4.22 -32.23
CA MET A 159 -2.46 -3.81 -32.72
C MET A 159 -2.03 -4.50 -34.02
N GLY A 160 -2.81 -5.46 -34.49
CA GLY A 160 -2.63 -6.21 -35.73
C GLY A 160 -1.63 -7.36 -35.63
N SER A 161 -0.52 -7.18 -34.96
CA SER A 161 0.50 -8.23 -34.78
C SER A 161 1.34 -7.96 -33.52
N TYR A 162 1.98 -8.99 -33.00
CA TYR A 162 2.98 -8.88 -31.97
C TYR A 162 4.16 -8.01 -32.43
N LYS A 163 4.56 -7.04 -31.60
CA LYS A 163 5.65 -6.09 -31.85
C LYS A 163 6.53 -6.00 -30.61
N PRO A 164 7.57 -6.82 -30.48
CA PRO A 164 8.36 -6.95 -29.25
C PRO A 164 9.00 -5.64 -28.78
N GLU A 165 9.28 -4.72 -29.71
CA GLU A 165 9.84 -3.38 -29.40
C GLU A 165 8.81 -2.36 -28.94
N HIS A 166 7.52 -2.66 -29.08
CA HIS A 166 6.46 -1.74 -28.67
C HIS A 166 6.12 -1.91 -27.20
N ARG A 167 5.98 -0.81 -26.46
CA ARG A 167 5.76 -0.79 -25.01
C ARG A 167 4.60 -1.70 -24.52
N LEU A 168 3.55 -1.83 -25.32
CA LEU A 168 2.38 -2.65 -24.97
C LEU A 168 2.67 -4.15 -24.90
N PHE A 169 3.71 -4.61 -25.61
CA PHE A 169 4.14 -6.01 -25.61
C PHE A 169 5.37 -6.24 -24.73
N ALA A 170 5.87 -5.21 -24.04
CA ALA A 170 7.06 -5.31 -23.21
C ALA A 170 6.69 -5.45 -21.74
N ASN A 171 7.02 -6.61 -21.15
CA ASN A 171 6.79 -6.85 -19.71
C ASN A 171 7.57 -5.86 -18.83
N ASP A 172 8.81 -5.50 -19.22
CA ASP A 172 9.66 -4.55 -18.47
C ASP A 172 9.14 -3.09 -18.51
N THR A 173 8.16 -2.78 -19.35
CA THR A 173 7.48 -1.48 -19.37
C THR A 173 6.06 -1.54 -18.83
N ALA A 174 5.69 -2.65 -18.19
CA ALA A 174 4.35 -2.94 -17.68
C ALA A 174 3.28 -2.79 -18.78
N GLY A 175 3.51 -3.49 -19.93
CA GLY A 175 2.57 -3.57 -21.04
C GLY A 175 1.37 -4.46 -20.72
N GLY A 176 0.57 -4.73 -21.76
CA GLY A 176 -0.65 -5.53 -21.65
C GLY A 176 -1.93 -4.70 -21.55
N GLY A 177 -3.05 -5.36 -21.72
CA GLY A 177 -4.38 -4.73 -21.74
C GLY A 177 -4.88 -4.34 -20.37
N ILE A 178 -4.61 -5.13 -19.32
CA ILE A 178 -5.13 -4.89 -17.97
C ILE A 178 -4.72 -3.51 -17.45
N LEU A 179 -3.42 -3.16 -17.49
CA LEU A 179 -2.96 -1.84 -17.04
C LEU A 179 -3.20 -0.73 -18.07
N ASP A 180 -3.10 -1.02 -19.38
CA ASP A 180 -3.24 0.04 -20.38
C ASP A 180 -4.71 0.50 -20.55
N VAL A 181 -5.65 -0.42 -20.66
CA VAL A 181 -7.06 -0.10 -20.91
C VAL A 181 -8.06 -0.76 -19.97
N GLY A 182 -7.69 -1.81 -19.25
CA GLY A 182 -8.57 -2.50 -18.29
C GLY A 182 -8.99 -1.61 -17.11
N GLY A 183 -8.20 -0.60 -16.77
CA GLY A 183 -8.54 0.39 -15.75
C GLY A 183 -9.82 1.18 -16.06
N TYR A 184 -10.16 1.41 -17.32
CA TYR A 184 -11.38 2.14 -17.74
C TYR A 184 -12.66 1.40 -17.39
N PRO A 185 -12.87 0.13 -17.83
CA PRO A 185 -14.06 -0.63 -17.46
C PRO A 185 -14.16 -0.89 -15.96
N VAL A 186 -13.05 -1.12 -15.25
CA VAL A 186 -13.04 -1.29 -13.79
C VAL A 186 -13.46 0.01 -13.10
N SER A 187 -12.87 1.15 -13.48
CA SER A 187 -13.20 2.47 -12.92
C SER A 187 -14.67 2.81 -13.11
N MET A 188 -15.24 2.52 -14.29
CA MET A 188 -16.65 2.77 -14.57
C MET A 188 -17.57 1.83 -13.76
N ALA A 189 -17.22 0.54 -13.66
CA ALA A 189 -17.99 -0.41 -12.85
C ALA A 189 -18.07 0.03 -11.37
N ARG A 190 -16.95 0.49 -10.80
CA ARG A 190 -16.90 1.00 -9.44
C ARG A 190 -17.72 2.28 -9.25
N LEU A 191 -17.61 3.24 -10.19
CA LEU A 191 -18.38 4.47 -10.18
C LEU A 191 -19.90 4.21 -10.23
N ILE A 192 -20.35 3.36 -11.16
CA ILE A 192 -21.78 3.06 -11.34
C ILE A 192 -22.34 2.29 -10.16
N SER A 193 -21.60 1.32 -9.62
CA SER A 193 -22.01 0.59 -8.40
C SER A 193 -22.15 1.53 -7.21
N GLY A 194 -21.27 2.52 -7.07
CA GLY A 194 -21.39 3.57 -6.06
C GLY A 194 -22.59 4.49 -6.29
N ALA A 195 -22.76 4.95 -7.53
CA ALA A 195 -23.87 5.84 -7.89
C ALA A 195 -25.24 5.22 -7.60
N ALA A 196 -25.40 3.91 -7.79
CA ALA A 196 -26.61 3.17 -7.45
C ALA A 196 -26.98 3.23 -5.96
N GLU A 197 -26.02 3.52 -5.09
CA GLU A 197 -26.22 3.71 -3.64
C GLU A 197 -25.99 5.16 -3.16
N GLY A 198 -25.87 6.10 -4.08
CA GLY A 198 -25.58 7.49 -3.73
C GLY A 198 -24.16 7.75 -3.21
N LYS A 199 -23.23 6.79 -3.37
CA LYS A 199 -21.81 6.90 -3.03
C LYS A 199 -20.97 7.33 -4.22
N ALA A 200 -19.75 7.79 -3.99
CA ALA A 200 -18.81 8.18 -5.04
C ALA A 200 -18.36 6.96 -5.88
N PHE A 201 -18.10 5.85 -5.24
CA PHE A 201 -17.77 4.55 -5.83
C PHE A 201 -18.01 3.44 -4.80
N LEU A 202 -17.95 2.16 -5.24
CA LEU A 202 -17.89 0.99 -4.37
C LEU A 202 -16.69 0.12 -4.72
N GLU A 203 -16.16 -0.56 -3.71
CA GLU A 203 -15.14 -1.60 -3.89
C GLU A 203 -15.82 -2.95 -4.10
N PRO A 204 -15.36 -3.79 -5.04
CA PRO A 204 -15.86 -5.14 -5.15
C PRO A 204 -15.35 -6.02 -4.01
N GLU A 205 -16.21 -6.93 -3.54
CA GLU A 205 -15.85 -7.95 -2.54
C GLU A 205 -15.05 -9.09 -3.15
N LYS A 206 -15.24 -9.35 -4.46
CA LYS A 206 -14.58 -10.44 -5.17
C LYS A 206 -14.21 -10.02 -6.58
N VAL A 207 -13.01 -10.39 -6.99
CA VAL A 207 -12.48 -10.25 -8.35
C VAL A 207 -12.06 -11.64 -8.84
N SER A 208 -12.52 -12.03 -10.03
CA SER A 208 -12.13 -13.29 -10.66
C SER A 208 -11.86 -13.05 -12.14
N GLY A 209 -10.62 -13.26 -12.58
CA GLY A 209 -10.18 -12.95 -13.93
C GLY A 209 -9.57 -14.14 -14.66
N VAL A 210 -9.60 -14.05 -16.00
CA VAL A 210 -8.89 -14.90 -16.94
C VAL A 210 -8.18 -14.03 -17.97
N ALA A 211 -7.06 -14.50 -18.51
CA ALA A 211 -6.31 -13.79 -19.56
C ALA A 211 -5.57 -14.75 -20.47
N HIS A 212 -5.30 -14.30 -21.69
CA HIS A 212 -4.24 -14.86 -22.52
C HIS A 212 -2.97 -14.03 -22.31
N LEU A 213 -1.91 -14.68 -21.84
CA LEU A 213 -0.58 -14.08 -21.77
C LEU A 213 0.16 -14.42 -23.04
N GLY A 214 0.62 -13.39 -23.77
CA GLY A 214 1.38 -13.54 -25.01
C GLY A 214 2.84 -13.96 -24.79
N GLU A 215 3.62 -13.97 -25.85
CA GLU A 215 5.03 -14.42 -25.84
C GLU A 215 5.91 -13.66 -24.83
N SER A 216 5.66 -12.38 -24.61
CA SER A 216 6.39 -11.54 -23.66
C SER A 216 5.90 -11.67 -22.20
N GLY A 217 4.86 -12.48 -21.95
CA GLY A 217 4.26 -12.65 -20.63
C GLY A 217 3.34 -11.49 -20.19
N VAL A 218 2.95 -10.58 -21.10
CA VAL A 218 1.90 -9.59 -20.83
C VAL A 218 0.55 -10.11 -21.32
N ASP A 219 -0.54 -9.60 -20.76
CA ASP A 219 -1.89 -9.95 -21.19
C ASP A 219 -2.25 -9.24 -22.50
N GLU A 220 -2.59 -10.02 -23.52
CA GLU A 220 -3.03 -9.51 -24.82
C GLU A 220 -4.54 -9.32 -24.89
N TRP A 221 -5.33 -10.18 -24.21
CA TRP A 221 -6.74 -10.01 -23.91
C TRP A 221 -7.09 -10.65 -22.57
N ALA A 222 -7.97 -10.00 -21.84
CA ALA A 222 -8.36 -10.43 -20.51
C ALA A 222 -9.82 -10.06 -20.20
N SER A 223 -10.46 -10.85 -19.32
CA SER A 223 -11.78 -10.59 -18.78
C SER A 223 -11.83 -10.88 -17.30
N ALA A 224 -12.68 -10.15 -16.57
CA ALA A 224 -12.92 -10.39 -15.15
C ALA A 224 -14.39 -10.17 -14.78
N VAL A 225 -14.81 -10.86 -13.70
CA VAL A 225 -16.08 -10.66 -13.04
C VAL A 225 -15.83 -10.06 -11.66
N LEU A 226 -16.53 -8.97 -11.35
CA LEU A 226 -16.46 -8.24 -10.09
C LEU A 226 -17.81 -8.41 -9.37
N LYS A 227 -17.81 -8.84 -8.09
CA LYS A 227 -19.01 -8.83 -7.25
C LYS A 227 -18.92 -7.70 -6.25
N PHE A 228 -19.94 -6.86 -6.17
CA PHE A 228 -20.04 -5.74 -5.23
C PHE A 228 -20.96 -6.07 -4.04
N PRO A 229 -20.81 -5.37 -2.87
CA PRO A 229 -21.62 -5.60 -1.67
C PRO A 229 -23.14 -5.45 -1.87
N ASN A 230 -23.54 -4.61 -2.83
CA ASN A 230 -24.94 -4.36 -3.20
C ASN A 230 -25.49 -5.35 -4.24
N GLU A 231 -24.91 -6.55 -4.32
CA GLU A 231 -25.27 -7.63 -5.23
C GLU A 231 -25.13 -7.32 -6.73
N ILE A 232 -24.56 -6.16 -7.09
CA ILE A 232 -24.22 -5.85 -8.48
C ILE A 232 -23.06 -6.73 -8.94
N ILE A 233 -23.21 -7.32 -10.13
CA ILE A 233 -22.14 -8.05 -10.82
C ILE A 233 -21.66 -7.22 -12.00
N ALA A 234 -20.35 -6.99 -12.12
CA ALA A 234 -19.77 -6.38 -13.30
C ALA A 234 -18.93 -7.38 -14.09
N GLU A 235 -19.16 -7.42 -15.40
CA GLU A 235 -18.37 -8.14 -16.39
C GLU A 235 -17.49 -7.11 -17.12
N VAL A 236 -16.16 -7.20 -16.94
CA VAL A 236 -15.20 -6.27 -17.54
C VAL A 236 -14.22 -7.00 -18.44
N SER A 237 -13.86 -6.38 -19.56
CA SER A 237 -12.87 -6.96 -20.46
C SER A 237 -11.97 -5.91 -21.12
N CYS A 238 -10.75 -6.32 -21.45
CA CYS A 238 -9.78 -5.48 -22.14
C CYS A 238 -8.98 -6.29 -23.18
N SER A 239 -8.44 -5.61 -24.18
CA SER A 239 -7.53 -6.23 -25.15
C SER A 239 -6.66 -5.20 -25.87
N ILE A 240 -5.43 -5.60 -26.20
CA ILE A 240 -4.54 -4.91 -27.13
C ILE A 240 -4.45 -5.63 -28.49
N MET A 241 -5.03 -6.83 -28.60
CA MET A 241 -4.94 -7.69 -29.81
C MET A 241 -6.31 -8.06 -30.39
N ALA A 242 -7.40 -7.62 -29.78
CA ALA A 242 -8.74 -7.82 -30.31
C ALA A 242 -9.56 -6.52 -30.21
N GLN A 243 -10.10 -6.08 -31.35
CA GLN A 243 -11.06 -5.00 -31.34
C GLN A 243 -12.34 -5.49 -30.65
N GLN A 244 -12.76 -4.77 -29.59
CA GLN A 244 -14.01 -5.04 -28.88
C GLN A 244 -15.09 -4.01 -29.29
N ASP A 245 -16.32 -4.24 -28.86
CA ASP A 245 -17.45 -3.33 -29.13
C ASP A 245 -17.38 -2.02 -28.33
N ASN A 246 -16.47 -1.94 -27.35
CA ASN A 246 -16.14 -0.71 -26.62
C ASN A 246 -17.38 -0.01 -26.05
N VAL A 247 -18.22 -0.74 -25.35
CA VAL A 247 -19.49 -0.28 -24.84
C VAL A 247 -19.60 -0.45 -23.33
N LEU A 248 -20.30 0.49 -22.69
CA LEU A 248 -20.81 0.34 -21.34
C LEU A 248 -22.30 0.02 -21.39
N ARG A 249 -22.73 -1.09 -20.77
CA ARG A 249 -24.13 -1.45 -20.56
C ARG A 249 -24.43 -1.57 -19.08
N ILE A 250 -25.41 -0.81 -18.60
CA ILE A 250 -25.90 -0.84 -17.22
C ILE A 250 -27.30 -1.42 -17.25
N ILE A 251 -27.49 -2.59 -16.67
CA ILE A 251 -28.74 -3.36 -16.74
C ILE A 251 -29.40 -3.32 -15.36
N GLY A 252 -30.60 -2.73 -15.33
CA GLY A 252 -31.43 -2.63 -14.14
C GLY A 252 -32.66 -3.55 -14.20
N SER A 253 -33.49 -3.48 -13.15
CA SER A 253 -34.72 -4.26 -13.04
C SER A 253 -35.82 -3.86 -14.01
N GLU A 254 -35.77 -2.62 -14.55
CA GLU A 254 -36.83 -2.05 -15.40
C GLU A 254 -36.33 -1.62 -16.79
N GLY A 255 -35.04 -1.68 -17.04
CA GLY A 255 -34.45 -1.27 -18.29
C GLY A 255 -32.94 -1.36 -18.29
N ARG A 256 -32.34 -0.74 -19.31
CA ARG A 256 -30.88 -0.65 -19.40
C ARG A 256 -30.45 0.69 -19.99
N ILE A 257 -29.21 1.08 -19.64
CA ILE A 257 -28.51 2.21 -20.25
C ILE A 257 -27.34 1.64 -21.08
N GLU A 258 -27.12 2.20 -22.27
CA GLU A 258 -25.96 1.90 -23.12
C GLU A 258 -25.22 3.19 -23.48
N VAL A 259 -23.89 3.17 -23.41
CA VAL A 259 -22.99 4.26 -23.80
C VAL A 259 -21.86 3.68 -24.64
N GLN A 260 -21.83 4.06 -25.91
CA GLN A 260 -20.77 3.64 -26.83
C GLN A 260 -19.53 4.51 -26.61
N ASP A 261 -18.33 3.92 -26.66
CA ASP A 261 -17.04 4.61 -26.53
C ASP A 261 -17.01 5.64 -25.39
N PHE A 262 -17.53 5.27 -24.20
CA PHE A 262 -17.78 6.21 -23.09
C PHE A 262 -16.53 6.99 -22.64
N TRP A 263 -15.32 6.45 -22.85
CA TRP A 263 -14.05 7.14 -22.53
C TRP A 263 -13.69 8.24 -23.51
N PHE A 264 -14.22 8.22 -24.74
CA PHE A 264 -14.06 9.33 -25.70
C PHE A 264 -15.23 10.31 -25.67
N ALA A 265 -16.27 10.03 -24.91
CA ALA A 265 -17.45 10.89 -24.66
C ALA A 265 -17.96 11.57 -25.94
N SER A 266 -17.78 12.90 -26.05
CA SER A 266 -18.18 13.69 -27.24
C SER A 266 -17.10 13.70 -28.34
N GLY A 267 -16.03 12.89 -28.23
CA GLY A 267 -14.89 12.86 -29.14
C GLY A 267 -13.73 13.76 -28.71
N HIS A 268 -12.56 13.57 -29.31
CA HIS A 268 -11.33 14.26 -28.91
C HIS A 268 -11.42 15.80 -29.02
N LYS A 269 -12.13 16.30 -30.01
CA LYS A 269 -12.21 17.74 -30.32
C LYS A 269 -13.62 18.34 -30.10
N GLY A 270 -14.40 17.67 -29.27
CA GLY A 270 -15.82 18.00 -29.10
C GLY A 270 -16.72 17.26 -30.09
N GLY A 271 -18.04 17.35 -29.89
CA GLY A 271 -19.04 16.67 -30.67
C GLY A 271 -20.31 16.37 -29.87
N VAL A 272 -20.96 15.26 -30.17
CA VAL A 272 -22.20 14.84 -29.51
C VAL A 272 -21.97 13.49 -28.80
N GLY A 273 -21.99 13.52 -27.48
CA GLY A 273 -22.08 12.33 -26.66
C GLY A 273 -23.51 11.81 -26.59
N LYS A 274 -23.69 10.48 -26.54
CA LYS A 274 -25.02 9.85 -26.49
C LYS A 274 -25.12 8.85 -25.36
N ILE A 275 -26.20 8.95 -24.60
CA ILE A 275 -26.59 7.94 -23.60
C ILE A 275 -27.94 7.39 -24.04
N GLU A 276 -28.02 6.09 -24.29
CA GLU A 276 -29.22 5.43 -24.72
C GLU A 276 -29.91 4.71 -23.57
N ILE A 277 -31.19 4.94 -23.38
CA ILE A 277 -32.00 4.35 -22.31
C ILE A 277 -33.07 3.48 -22.98
N PHE A 278 -33.12 2.20 -22.60
CA PHE A 278 -34.10 1.23 -23.08
C PHE A 278 -34.99 0.81 -21.92
N LYS A 279 -36.29 1.11 -22.00
CA LYS A 279 -37.28 0.80 -20.95
C LYS A 279 -38.64 0.53 -21.56
N GLY A 280 -39.33 -0.54 -21.12
CA GLY A 280 -40.70 -0.84 -21.56
C GLY A 280 -40.90 -0.99 -23.08
N GLY A 281 -39.86 -1.45 -23.80
CA GLY A 281 -39.87 -1.55 -25.26
C GLY A 281 -39.57 -0.24 -26.00
N SER A 282 -39.42 0.88 -25.31
CA SER A 282 -39.03 2.18 -25.88
C SER A 282 -37.51 2.40 -25.77
N ARG A 283 -37.00 3.27 -26.66
CA ARG A 283 -35.63 3.79 -26.65
C ARG A 283 -35.71 5.31 -26.55
N GLU A 284 -34.98 5.84 -25.58
CA GLU A 284 -34.73 7.27 -25.41
C GLU A 284 -33.23 7.54 -25.60
N THR A 285 -32.89 8.64 -26.26
CA THR A 285 -31.51 9.09 -26.44
C THR A 285 -31.32 10.43 -25.76
N VAL A 286 -30.42 10.49 -24.79
CA VAL A 286 -29.94 11.73 -24.19
C VAL A 286 -28.69 12.16 -24.95
N GLU A 287 -28.80 13.28 -25.68
CA GLU A 287 -27.68 13.87 -26.43
C GLU A 287 -27.06 15.01 -25.62
N LEU A 288 -25.71 14.99 -25.51
CA LEU A 288 -24.93 16.05 -24.89
C LEU A 288 -23.98 16.61 -25.94
N ARG A 289 -24.24 17.84 -26.38
CA ARG A 289 -23.32 18.54 -27.27
C ARG A 289 -22.28 19.26 -26.46
N GLU A 290 -21.00 19.03 -26.82
CA GLU A 290 -19.86 19.67 -26.20
C GLU A 290 -18.86 20.10 -27.30
N ASP A 291 -18.54 21.37 -27.35
CA ASP A 291 -17.63 21.92 -28.35
C ASP A 291 -16.18 21.98 -27.83
N ARG A 292 -15.97 21.66 -26.57
CA ARG A 292 -14.64 21.67 -25.93
C ARG A 292 -13.90 20.37 -26.19
N TRP A 293 -12.58 20.46 -26.25
CA TRP A 293 -11.71 19.31 -26.42
C TRP A 293 -11.67 18.44 -25.17
N LEU A 294 -11.68 17.13 -25.35
CA LEU A 294 -11.79 16.17 -24.25
C LEU A 294 -10.74 16.39 -23.15
N TYR A 295 -9.49 16.56 -23.52
CA TYR A 295 -8.39 16.75 -22.58
C TYR A 295 -8.36 18.16 -21.94
N SER A 296 -9.12 19.12 -22.45
CA SER A 296 -9.29 20.40 -21.77
C SER A 296 -10.10 20.28 -20.49
N PHE A 297 -10.98 19.27 -20.39
CA PHE A 297 -11.80 19.05 -19.18
C PHE A 297 -10.93 18.62 -17.99
N GLU A 298 -9.95 17.73 -18.20
CA GLU A 298 -9.07 17.30 -17.10
C GLU A 298 -8.10 18.40 -16.68
N ALA A 299 -7.57 19.17 -17.64
CA ALA A 299 -6.74 20.33 -17.34
C ALA A 299 -7.52 21.38 -16.54
N ASP A 300 -8.78 21.64 -16.94
CA ASP A 300 -9.65 22.59 -16.26
C ASP A 300 -10.07 22.11 -14.88
N ALA A 301 -10.46 20.83 -14.74
CA ALA A 301 -10.87 20.26 -13.46
C ALA A 301 -9.70 20.28 -12.44
N ALA A 302 -8.49 19.94 -12.89
CA ALA A 302 -7.30 20.07 -12.07
C ALA A 302 -6.99 21.54 -11.72
N GLY A 303 -7.07 22.44 -12.70
CA GLY A 303 -6.86 23.86 -12.48
C GLY A 303 -7.87 24.47 -11.51
N ASP A 304 -9.14 24.15 -11.64
CA ASP A 304 -10.21 24.60 -10.74
C ASP A 304 -10.00 24.05 -9.31
N ALA A 305 -9.60 22.77 -9.17
CA ALA A 305 -9.26 22.18 -7.87
C ALA A 305 -8.07 22.87 -7.21
N ILE A 306 -6.98 23.11 -7.96
CA ILE A 306 -5.79 23.81 -7.48
C ILE A 306 -6.13 25.23 -7.02
N ARG A 307 -6.89 25.99 -7.80
CA ARG A 307 -7.32 27.34 -7.43
C ARG A 307 -8.20 27.39 -6.20
N ALA A 308 -9.04 26.34 -6.00
CA ALA A 308 -9.86 26.17 -4.81
C ALA A 308 -9.09 25.66 -3.59
N GLY A 309 -7.76 25.44 -3.68
CA GLY A 309 -6.94 24.89 -2.62
C GLY A 309 -7.23 23.41 -2.29
N LYS A 310 -7.86 22.70 -3.22
CA LYS A 310 -8.12 21.26 -3.08
C LYS A 310 -6.88 20.45 -3.48
N THR A 311 -6.71 19.30 -2.86
CA THR A 311 -5.59 18.38 -3.13
C THR A 311 -5.97 17.22 -4.04
N GLU A 312 -7.25 17.04 -4.33
CA GLU A 312 -7.80 15.94 -5.15
C GLU A 312 -9.02 16.38 -5.95
N PHE A 313 -9.45 15.55 -6.90
CA PHE A 313 -10.70 15.73 -7.62
C PHE A 313 -11.92 15.45 -6.72
N SER A 314 -13.05 16.08 -7.06
CA SER A 314 -14.36 15.71 -6.53
C SER A 314 -15.06 14.74 -7.48
N SER A 315 -15.85 13.78 -6.95
CA SER A 315 -16.67 12.86 -7.76
C SER A 315 -17.58 13.63 -8.74
N PRO A 316 -17.73 13.14 -9.99
CA PRO A 316 -17.28 11.85 -10.54
C PRO A 316 -15.81 11.80 -10.95
N GLY A 317 -15.04 12.89 -10.84
CA GLY A 317 -13.57 12.84 -10.89
C GLY A 317 -13.02 11.92 -9.81
N MET A 318 -11.79 11.42 -10.00
CA MET A 318 -11.22 10.40 -9.12
C MET A 318 -10.53 11.07 -7.91
N SER A 319 -11.18 11.02 -6.72
CA SER A 319 -10.51 11.32 -5.44
C SER A 319 -9.38 10.32 -5.19
N TRP A 320 -8.46 10.62 -4.28
CA TRP A 320 -7.29 9.73 -4.05
C TRP A 320 -7.64 8.27 -3.73
N ALA A 321 -8.73 8.04 -3.02
CA ALA A 321 -9.18 6.68 -2.72
C ALA A 321 -9.65 5.91 -3.96
N ASP A 322 -10.14 6.59 -4.99
CA ASP A 322 -10.66 5.97 -6.20
C ASP A 322 -9.57 5.33 -7.09
N PRO A 323 -8.46 6.00 -7.46
CA PRO A 323 -7.34 5.36 -8.14
C PRO A 323 -6.70 4.21 -7.36
N ILE A 324 -6.55 4.36 -6.05
CA ILE A 324 -6.03 3.28 -5.17
C ILE A 324 -6.93 2.05 -5.27
N GLY A 325 -8.24 2.23 -5.13
CA GLY A 325 -9.21 1.13 -5.25
C GLY A 325 -9.23 0.53 -6.67
N ASN A 326 -9.14 1.37 -7.71
CA ASN A 326 -9.06 0.92 -9.09
C ASN A 326 -7.85 0.01 -9.32
N LEU A 327 -6.67 0.44 -8.89
CA LEU A 327 -5.44 -0.35 -8.96
C LEU A 327 -5.52 -1.62 -8.10
N ARG A 328 -6.17 -1.58 -6.93
CA ARG A 328 -6.37 -2.78 -6.10
C ARG A 328 -7.17 -3.86 -6.83
N VAL A 329 -8.16 -3.47 -7.62
CA VAL A 329 -8.90 -4.41 -8.49
C VAL A 329 -7.99 -4.95 -9.60
N LEU A 330 -7.20 -4.08 -10.25
CA LEU A 330 -6.25 -4.51 -11.28
C LEU A 330 -5.16 -5.43 -10.73
N ASP A 331 -4.66 -5.17 -9.51
CA ASP A 331 -3.70 -6.04 -8.82
C ASP A 331 -4.27 -7.44 -8.55
N GLN A 332 -5.54 -7.50 -8.10
CA GLN A 332 -6.24 -8.77 -7.91
C GLN A 332 -6.49 -9.49 -9.24
N TRP A 333 -6.85 -8.76 -10.29
CA TRP A 333 -7.02 -9.32 -11.64
C TRP A 333 -5.69 -9.89 -12.16
N ARG A 334 -4.59 -9.12 -12.12
CA ARG A 334 -3.25 -9.59 -12.49
C ARG A 334 -2.83 -10.84 -11.71
N ALA A 335 -3.05 -10.83 -10.38
CA ALA A 335 -2.72 -11.96 -9.51
C ALA A 335 -3.52 -13.23 -9.89
N SER A 336 -4.81 -13.10 -10.25
CA SER A 336 -5.67 -14.23 -10.62
C SER A 336 -5.25 -14.91 -11.94
N VAL A 337 -4.53 -14.19 -12.81
CA VAL A 337 -4.02 -14.70 -14.09
C VAL A 337 -2.50 -14.97 -14.09
N GLY A 338 -1.84 -14.78 -12.94
CA GLY A 338 -0.40 -15.00 -12.80
C GLY A 338 0.48 -13.99 -13.55
N LEU A 339 -0.06 -12.78 -13.82
CA LEU A 339 0.72 -11.72 -14.47
C LEU A 339 1.56 -10.96 -13.43
N GLU A 340 2.88 -11.06 -13.59
CA GLU A 340 3.88 -10.30 -12.82
C GLU A 340 4.78 -9.54 -13.78
N TYR A 341 5.04 -8.27 -13.48
CA TYR A 341 5.97 -7.47 -14.28
C TYR A 341 7.41 -7.61 -13.79
N GLY A 342 8.36 -7.68 -14.73
CA GLY A 342 9.78 -7.81 -14.43
C GLY A 342 10.30 -6.70 -13.53
N VAL A 343 9.82 -5.48 -13.69
CA VAL A 343 10.20 -4.30 -12.89
C VAL A 343 9.75 -4.38 -11.42
N GLU A 344 8.80 -5.23 -11.10
CA GLU A 344 8.33 -5.47 -9.72
C GLU A 344 9.24 -6.48 -8.98
N LYS A 345 10.09 -7.21 -9.70
CA LYS A 345 11.01 -8.20 -9.11
C LYS A 345 12.22 -7.54 -8.45
N ALA A 346 12.74 -8.15 -7.40
CA ALA A 346 13.89 -7.66 -6.66
C ALA A 346 15.12 -7.36 -7.53
N SER A 347 15.36 -8.17 -8.57
CA SER A 347 16.49 -7.99 -9.49
C SER A 347 16.43 -6.72 -10.35
N LYS A 348 15.23 -6.15 -10.52
CA LYS A 348 14.99 -4.92 -11.29
C LYS A 348 14.66 -3.74 -10.39
N ARG A 349 13.91 -3.97 -9.31
CA ARG A 349 13.54 -2.96 -8.31
C ARG A 349 14.63 -2.85 -7.24
N THR A 350 15.82 -2.37 -7.63
CA THR A 350 17.01 -2.27 -6.77
C THR A 350 17.14 -0.94 -6.02
N ALA A 351 16.26 0.00 -6.25
CA ALA A 351 16.19 1.30 -5.62
C ALA A 351 14.79 1.54 -5.02
N ASN A 352 14.65 2.55 -4.14
CA ASN A 352 13.33 2.97 -3.68
C ASN A 352 12.48 3.54 -4.82
N ILE A 353 11.16 3.66 -4.59
CA ILE A 353 10.21 4.10 -5.63
C ILE A 353 10.51 5.51 -6.17
N ALA A 354 11.19 6.35 -5.40
CA ALA A 354 11.60 7.69 -5.83
C ALA A 354 12.90 7.69 -6.66
N GLY A 355 13.41 6.52 -7.04
CA GLY A 355 14.61 6.37 -7.86
C GLY A 355 15.93 6.60 -7.13
N GLY A 356 15.91 6.78 -5.81
CA GLY A 356 17.11 6.98 -4.98
C GLY A 356 17.73 5.68 -4.49
N THR A 357 18.95 5.75 -3.94
CA THR A 357 19.56 4.66 -3.19
C THR A 357 18.97 4.58 -1.79
N VAL A 358 18.79 3.38 -1.28
CA VAL A 358 18.35 3.16 0.10
C VAL A 358 19.57 3.29 1.02
N ALA A 359 19.52 4.24 1.95
CA ALA A 359 20.57 4.48 2.93
C ALA A 359 19.95 4.62 4.32
N ARG A 360 20.63 4.08 5.34
CA ARG A 360 20.13 4.16 6.71
C ARG A 360 20.13 5.59 7.22
N GLY A 361 18.97 6.04 7.70
CA GLY A 361 18.79 7.30 8.39
C GLY A 361 19.06 7.21 9.91
N ASN A 362 18.61 8.20 10.66
CA ASN A 362 18.83 8.30 12.09
C ASN A 362 17.64 8.85 12.90
N SER A 363 16.47 8.94 12.28
CA SER A 363 15.26 9.48 12.96
C SER A 363 14.68 8.50 13.96
N VAL A 364 14.83 7.19 13.75
CA VAL A 364 14.37 6.17 14.70
C VAL A 364 15.41 5.99 15.80
N PRO A 365 15.04 6.23 17.08
CA PRO A 365 15.95 6.04 18.21
C PRO A 365 16.45 4.61 18.29
N GLN A 366 17.67 4.45 18.79
CA GLN A 366 18.34 3.17 18.97
C GLN A 366 18.47 2.82 20.45
N ARG A 367 18.48 1.54 20.76
CA ARG A 367 18.77 1.02 22.10
C ARG A 367 19.73 -0.17 22.04
N GLN A 368 20.53 -0.34 23.10
CA GLN A 368 21.31 -1.55 23.25
C GLN A 368 20.42 -2.64 23.88
N ILE A 369 20.42 -3.81 23.28
CA ILE A 369 19.76 -5.01 23.81
C ILE A 369 20.84 -5.93 24.37
N PRO A 370 20.74 -6.38 25.63
CA PRO A 370 21.73 -7.32 26.22
C PRO A 370 21.88 -8.55 25.33
N GLY A 371 23.14 -8.94 25.06
CA GLY A 371 23.46 -10.08 24.21
C GLY A 371 23.43 -9.82 22.70
N ILE A 372 23.06 -8.61 22.25
CA ILE A 372 23.14 -8.18 20.84
C ILE A 372 24.33 -7.23 20.69
N SER A 373 25.23 -7.52 19.75
CA SER A 373 26.48 -6.78 19.57
C SER A 373 26.33 -5.38 18.96
N LYS A 374 25.17 -5.09 18.39
CA LYS A 374 24.86 -3.83 17.70
C LYS A 374 23.58 -3.19 18.28
N PRO A 375 23.46 -1.85 18.23
CA PRO A 375 22.23 -1.20 18.67
C PRO A 375 21.06 -1.57 17.75
N ALA A 376 19.88 -1.77 18.34
CA ALA A 376 18.63 -2.04 17.65
C ALA A 376 17.70 -0.83 17.70
N SER A 377 16.89 -0.63 16.68
CA SER A 377 15.81 0.35 16.75
C SER A 377 14.86 0.03 17.90
N VAL A 378 14.33 1.09 18.55
CA VAL A 378 13.40 0.96 19.70
C VAL A 378 12.09 0.28 19.35
N VAL A 379 11.80 0.13 18.05
CA VAL A 379 10.69 -0.63 17.48
C VAL A 379 11.21 -1.63 16.46
N THR A 380 10.51 -2.75 16.32
CA THR A 380 10.81 -3.80 15.34
C THR A 380 9.73 -3.80 14.25
N LEU A 381 10.12 -3.89 12.99
CA LEU A 381 9.19 -3.95 11.87
C LEU A 381 8.79 -5.41 11.56
N GLY A 382 7.48 -5.71 11.68
CA GLY A 382 6.86 -6.90 11.12
C GLY A 382 6.22 -6.56 9.75
N PHE A 383 6.36 -7.45 8.76
CA PHE A 383 5.92 -7.20 7.39
C PHE A 383 5.32 -8.45 6.71
N GLU A 384 4.67 -9.30 7.46
CA GLU A 384 4.11 -10.57 6.98
C GLU A 384 2.93 -10.43 5.99
N PHE A 385 2.33 -9.24 5.92
CA PHE A 385 1.06 -9.02 5.19
C PHE A 385 1.23 -8.67 3.71
N PHE A 386 2.44 -8.46 3.24
CA PHE A 386 2.65 -8.01 1.87
C PHE A 386 2.57 -9.16 0.86
N PRO A 387 1.83 -8.98 -0.25
CA PRO A 387 1.61 -10.03 -1.23
C PRO A 387 2.84 -10.35 -2.09
N ASN A 388 3.74 -9.39 -2.28
CA ASN A 388 4.91 -9.51 -3.15
C ASN A 388 6.06 -8.59 -2.72
N PHE A 389 7.19 -8.71 -3.42
CA PHE A 389 8.39 -7.91 -3.17
C PHE A 389 8.14 -6.40 -3.37
N ALA A 390 7.47 -6.01 -4.46
CA ALA A 390 7.29 -4.60 -4.79
C ALA A 390 6.56 -3.84 -3.68
N SER A 391 5.47 -4.42 -3.13
CA SER A 391 4.71 -3.82 -2.02
C SER A 391 5.50 -3.78 -0.72
N ALA A 392 6.16 -4.88 -0.36
CA ALA A 392 6.95 -4.94 0.87
C ALA A 392 8.14 -3.97 0.86
N SER A 393 8.80 -3.83 -0.30
CA SER A 393 9.98 -2.98 -0.44
C SER A 393 9.71 -1.51 -0.10
N LEU A 394 8.50 -1.00 -0.32
CA LEU A 394 8.14 0.37 0.06
C LEU A 394 8.28 0.61 1.57
N THR A 395 7.73 -0.30 2.37
CA THR A 395 7.75 -0.18 3.83
C THR A 395 9.14 -0.52 4.40
N LEU A 396 9.83 -1.51 3.83
CA LEU A 396 11.19 -1.88 4.24
C LEU A 396 12.19 -0.75 3.93
N ASP A 397 12.12 -0.15 2.73
CA ASP A 397 12.95 1.00 2.33
C ASP A 397 12.68 2.19 3.27
N ALA A 398 11.41 2.56 3.49
CA ALA A 398 11.03 3.69 4.32
C ALA A 398 11.45 3.50 5.79
N PHE A 399 11.32 2.30 6.35
CA PHE A 399 11.75 2.01 7.71
C PHE A 399 13.27 2.13 7.88
N TYR A 400 14.04 1.60 6.94
CA TYR A 400 15.49 1.70 6.97
C TYR A 400 15.98 3.13 6.73
N GLU A 401 15.37 3.86 5.80
CA GLU A 401 15.65 5.28 5.55
C GLU A 401 15.30 6.16 6.76
N ALA A 402 14.33 5.77 7.58
CA ALA A 402 14.04 6.43 8.86
C ALA A 402 15.07 6.08 9.96
N GLY A 403 15.92 5.08 9.76
CA GLY A 403 16.92 4.62 10.73
C GLY A 403 16.56 3.32 11.46
N GLY A 404 15.42 2.72 11.15
CA GLY A 404 15.02 1.41 11.66
C GLY A 404 15.92 0.30 11.15
N ASN A 405 16.27 -0.66 12.00
CA ASN A 405 17.16 -1.76 11.63
C ASN A 405 16.77 -3.11 12.26
N ALA A 406 15.72 -3.16 13.07
CA ALA A 406 15.21 -4.40 13.64
C ALA A 406 14.01 -4.91 12.84
N PHE A 407 14.09 -6.16 12.35
CA PHE A 407 13.09 -6.78 11.48
C PHE A 407 12.66 -8.12 12.05
N ASP A 408 11.34 -8.36 12.03
CA ASP A 408 10.73 -9.58 12.56
C ASP A 408 10.25 -10.48 11.42
N THR A 409 10.75 -11.72 11.41
CA THR A 409 10.37 -12.77 10.48
C THR A 409 10.02 -14.06 11.20
N ALA A 410 9.44 -15.02 10.46
CA ALA A 410 9.25 -16.38 10.95
C ALA A 410 9.20 -17.38 9.79
N TYR A 411 9.63 -18.60 10.05
CA TYR A 411 9.59 -19.72 9.11
C TYR A 411 8.22 -19.94 8.47
N VAL A 412 7.14 -19.77 9.25
CA VAL A 412 5.76 -20.01 8.82
C VAL A 412 5.11 -18.84 8.12
N TYR A 413 5.66 -17.62 8.22
CA TYR A 413 5.02 -16.43 7.66
C TYR A 413 4.93 -16.50 6.14
N GLY A 414 3.70 -16.46 5.63
CA GLY A 414 3.43 -16.61 4.21
C GLY A 414 3.99 -17.90 3.58
N GLY A 415 4.17 -18.97 4.37
CA GLY A 415 4.81 -20.21 3.89
C GLY A 415 6.31 -20.03 3.54
N GLY A 416 7.00 -19.10 4.19
CA GLY A 416 8.39 -18.75 3.93
C GLY A 416 8.59 -17.59 2.95
N LYS A 417 7.50 -17.03 2.41
CA LYS A 417 7.53 -15.91 1.46
C LYS A 417 8.08 -14.64 2.11
N THR A 418 7.72 -14.38 3.37
CA THR A 418 8.21 -13.21 4.12
C THR A 418 9.72 -13.22 4.25
N GLU A 419 10.32 -14.38 4.59
CA GLU A 419 11.77 -14.53 4.66
C GLU A 419 12.44 -14.34 3.30
N ALA A 420 11.86 -14.89 2.22
CA ALA A 420 12.38 -14.73 0.87
C ALA A 420 12.34 -13.25 0.42
N ILE A 421 11.24 -12.55 0.68
CA ILE A 421 11.11 -11.10 0.41
C ILE A 421 12.20 -10.31 1.13
N PHE A 422 12.44 -10.60 2.42
CA PHE A 422 13.49 -9.92 3.17
C PHE A 422 14.88 -10.19 2.61
N GLY A 423 15.18 -11.46 2.28
CA GLY A 423 16.44 -11.86 1.65
C GLY A 423 16.67 -11.13 0.31
N ASP A 424 15.63 -11.04 -0.51
CA ASP A 424 15.63 -10.29 -1.75
C ASP A 424 15.83 -8.79 -1.52
N TRP A 425 15.18 -8.23 -0.49
CA TRP A 425 15.25 -6.81 -0.17
C TRP A 425 16.67 -6.39 0.22
N HIS A 426 17.24 -6.96 1.28
CA HIS A 426 18.56 -6.50 1.76
C HIS A 426 19.66 -6.73 0.73
N THR A 427 19.57 -7.80 -0.09
CA THR A 427 20.56 -8.08 -1.14
C THR A 427 20.42 -7.15 -2.33
N SER A 428 19.20 -6.89 -2.83
CA SER A 428 18.97 -6.00 -3.96
C SER A 428 19.27 -4.53 -3.63
N ARG A 429 19.02 -4.09 -2.37
CA ARG A 429 19.37 -2.76 -1.88
C ARG A 429 20.82 -2.65 -1.42
N LYS A 430 21.55 -3.75 -1.36
CA LYS A 430 22.92 -3.82 -0.83
C LYS A 430 23.01 -3.29 0.63
N VAL A 431 21.97 -3.59 1.41
CA VAL A 431 21.96 -3.23 2.84
C VAL A 431 22.96 -4.11 3.57
N PRO A 432 23.94 -3.55 4.30
CA PRO A 432 24.92 -4.35 5.04
C PRO A 432 24.25 -5.22 6.10
N ARG A 433 24.52 -6.53 6.07
CA ARG A 433 23.89 -7.48 7.01
C ARG A 433 24.25 -7.18 8.47
N GLU A 434 25.43 -6.65 8.70
CA GLU A 434 25.94 -6.25 10.02
C GLU A 434 25.18 -5.07 10.64
N GLU A 435 24.49 -4.26 9.85
CA GLU A 435 23.65 -3.16 10.35
C GLU A 435 22.25 -3.61 10.78
N ILE A 436 21.85 -4.82 10.38
CA ILE A 436 20.49 -5.34 10.59
C ILE A 436 20.45 -6.18 11.86
N VAL A 437 19.45 -5.95 12.72
CA VAL A 437 19.03 -6.86 13.79
C VAL A 437 17.87 -7.70 13.25
N LEU A 438 18.16 -8.95 12.93
CA LEU A 438 17.20 -9.86 12.31
C LEU A 438 16.68 -10.88 13.31
N ILE A 439 15.35 -10.93 13.44
CA ILE A 439 14.63 -11.90 14.25
C ILE A 439 14.10 -13.00 13.35
N GLY A 440 14.46 -14.24 13.65
CA GLY A 440 13.88 -15.44 13.06
C GLY A 440 13.05 -16.21 14.09
N LYS A 441 12.08 -17.00 13.64
CA LYS A 441 11.28 -17.88 14.49
C LYS A 441 11.03 -19.21 13.78
N GLY A 442 11.11 -20.30 14.54
CA GLY A 442 10.78 -21.64 14.04
C GLY A 442 10.09 -22.49 15.11
N ALA A 443 9.93 -23.77 14.86
CA ALA A 443 9.24 -24.71 15.75
C ALA A 443 7.81 -24.23 16.11
N HIS A 444 7.00 -23.93 15.08
CA HIS A 444 5.57 -23.64 15.23
C HIS A 444 4.75 -24.95 15.22
N SER A 445 3.66 -24.99 15.96
CA SER A 445 2.71 -26.12 15.92
C SER A 445 2.20 -26.38 14.47
N PRO A 446 2.06 -27.64 14.00
CA PRO A 446 2.27 -28.89 14.76
C PRO A 446 3.74 -29.36 14.83
N LEU A 447 4.69 -28.64 14.24
CA LEU A 447 6.11 -29.02 14.15
C LEU A 447 6.95 -28.39 15.28
N CYS A 448 6.38 -28.26 16.48
CA CYS A 448 7.07 -27.70 17.63
C CYS A 448 7.87 -28.80 18.38
N TYR A 449 9.02 -29.19 17.81
CA TYR A 449 9.93 -30.21 18.35
C TYR A 449 11.39 -29.76 18.23
N PRO A 450 12.30 -30.21 19.12
CA PRO A 450 13.71 -29.80 19.13
C PRO A 450 14.44 -30.06 17.82
N ASP A 451 14.20 -31.22 17.18
CA ASP A 451 14.82 -31.61 15.91
C ASP A 451 14.39 -30.76 14.72
N MET A 452 13.30 -30.02 14.83
CA MET A 452 12.82 -29.10 13.80
C MET A 452 13.55 -27.76 13.80
N ILE A 453 14.19 -27.37 14.93
CA ILE A 453 14.88 -26.08 15.05
C ILE A 453 16.00 -25.98 14.00
N ALA A 454 16.93 -26.94 13.98
CA ALA A 454 18.04 -26.93 13.04
C ALA A 454 17.57 -26.97 11.57
N LYS A 455 16.58 -27.80 11.26
CA LYS A 455 16.03 -27.98 9.90
C LYS A 455 15.35 -26.72 9.38
N GLN A 456 14.53 -26.10 10.22
CA GLN A 456 13.80 -24.89 9.83
C GLN A 456 14.72 -23.67 9.77
N LEU A 457 15.67 -23.54 10.72
CA LEU A 457 16.66 -22.46 10.68
C LEU A 457 17.53 -22.54 9.42
N ASP A 458 17.91 -23.73 8.98
CA ASP A 458 18.65 -23.93 7.73
C ASP A 458 17.88 -23.41 6.50
N GLN A 459 16.61 -23.75 6.40
CA GLN A 459 15.73 -23.25 5.34
C GLN A 459 15.50 -21.73 5.44
N SER A 460 15.30 -21.21 6.66
CA SER A 460 15.14 -19.78 6.92
C SER A 460 16.36 -18.99 6.49
N LEU A 461 17.56 -19.41 6.85
CA LEU A 461 18.81 -18.75 6.46
C LEU A 461 18.99 -18.72 4.94
N SER A 462 18.65 -19.82 4.27
CA SER A 462 18.66 -19.88 2.80
C SER A 462 17.72 -18.84 2.17
N ARG A 463 16.47 -18.73 2.66
CA ARG A 463 15.47 -17.74 2.16
C ARG A 463 15.89 -16.31 2.51
N LEU A 464 16.39 -16.10 3.71
CA LEU A 464 16.88 -14.81 4.22
C LEU A 464 18.20 -14.37 3.56
N LYS A 465 18.86 -15.26 2.79
CA LYS A 465 20.16 -15.01 2.12
C LYS A 465 21.23 -14.51 3.08
N THR A 466 21.35 -15.16 4.25
CA THR A 466 22.30 -14.82 5.31
C THR A 466 22.73 -16.09 6.06
N ASP A 467 23.90 -16.04 6.70
CA ASP A 467 24.44 -17.17 7.46
C ASP A 467 23.95 -17.21 8.91
N TYR A 468 23.27 -16.15 9.38
CA TYR A 468 22.86 -16.04 10.78
C TYR A 468 21.65 -15.16 10.98
N VAL A 469 20.97 -15.36 12.10
CA VAL A 469 20.03 -14.42 12.71
C VAL A 469 20.65 -13.85 14.00
N ASP A 470 20.24 -12.64 14.38
CA ASP A 470 20.67 -12.01 15.63
C ASP A 470 19.86 -12.53 16.82
N ILE A 471 18.58 -12.78 16.61
CA ILE A 471 17.64 -13.28 17.60
C ILE A 471 16.86 -14.44 17.00
N TYR A 472 16.69 -15.51 17.76
CA TYR A 472 15.86 -16.62 17.32
C TYR A 472 14.86 -17.04 18.40
N PHE A 473 13.58 -17.14 18.01
CA PHE A 473 12.54 -17.61 18.92
C PHE A 473 12.01 -18.98 18.53
N MET A 474 11.80 -19.82 19.53
CA MET A 474 10.81 -20.87 19.39
C MET A 474 9.44 -20.21 19.26
N HIS A 475 8.76 -20.45 18.13
CA HIS A 475 7.53 -19.72 17.77
C HIS A 475 6.32 -20.12 18.62
N ARG A 476 6.35 -21.36 19.16
CA ARG A 476 5.37 -21.90 20.11
C ARG A 476 6.07 -22.73 21.17
N ASP A 477 5.34 -23.11 22.21
CA ASP A 477 5.77 -24.12 23.18
C ASP A 477 5.10 -25.46 22.90
N ASN A 478 5.80 -26.54 23.25
CA ASN A 478 5.26 -27.88 23.35
C ASN A 478 5.58 -28.42 24.75
N THR A 479 4.61 -28.27 25.66
CA THR A 479 4.75 -28.69 27.06
C THR A 479 4.87 -30.21 27.24
N GLY A 480 4.58 -30.98 26.19
CA GLY A 480 4.81 -32.43 26.18
C GLY A 480 6.29 -32.84 26.00
N VAL A 481 7.16 -31.88 25.70
CA VAL A 481 8.59 -32.09 25.54
C VAL A 481 9.34 -31.42 26.70
N PRO A 482 10.29 -32.07 27.34
CA PRO A 482 11.16 -31.44 28.36
C PRO A 482 11.81 -30.18 27.80
N VAL A 483 11.79 -29.06 28.56
CA VAL A 483 12.32 -27.79 28.08
C VAL A 483 13.82 -27.87 27.79
N GLY A 484 14.56 -28.68 28.51
CA GLY A 484 15.98 -28.88 28.31
C GLY A 484 16.36 -29.35 26.91
N GLU A 485 15.52 -30.17 26.27
CA GLU A 485 15.77 -30.60 24.88
C GLU A 485 15.70 -29.43 23.88
N PHE A 486 14.82 -28.45 24.10
CA PHE A 486 14.79 -27.22 23.33
C PHE A 486 16.00 -26.34 23.60
N VAL A 487 16.40 -26.20 24.86
CA VAL A 487 17.62 -25.47 25.25
C VAL A 487 18.85 -26.08 24.59
N ASP A 488 18.98 -27.42 24.59
CA ASP A 488 20.09 -28.12 23.96
C ASP A 488 20.15 -27.88 22.45
N ALA A 489 19.00 -27.92 21.77
CA ALA A 489 18.91 -27.65 20.34
C ALA A 489 19.28 -26.19 19.99
N MET A 490 18.83 -25.22 20.79
CA MET A 490 19.15 -23.80 20.60
C MET A 490 20.62 -23.49 20.91
N ASP A 491 21.19 -24.04 22.02
CA ASP A 491 22.58 -23.90 22.35
C ASP A 491 23.50 -24.46 21.24
N ALA A 492 23.11 -25.57 20.61
CA ALA A 492 23.82 -26.10 19.46
C ALA A 492 23.88 -25.11 18.30
N GLU A 493 22.81 -24.36 18.03
CA GLU A 493 22.77 -23.38 16.95
C GLU A 493 23.54 -22.09 17.27
N VAL A 494 23.58 -21.69 18.55
CA VAL A 494 24.46 -20.61 19.03
C VAL A 494 25.93 -21.03 18.84
N LYS A 495 26.31 -22.25 19.24
CA LYS A 495 27.67 -22.76 19.06
C LYS A 495 28.10 -22.91 17.60
N ARG A 496 27.16 -23.19 16.71
CA ARG A 496 27.37 -23.18 15.25
C ARG A 496 27.50 -21.78 14.66
N GLY A 497 27.20 -20.73 15.41
CA GLY A 497 27.21 -19.33 14.95
C GLY A 497 26.06 -18.96 14.02
N ARG A 498 24.98 -19.76 13.98
CA ARG A 498 23.76 -19.45 13.21
C ARG A 498 22.79 -18.56 13.99
N ILE A 499 22.88 -18.55 15.32
CA ILE A 499 22.28 -17.56 16.22
C ILE A 499 23.43 -16.79 16.85
N ARG A 500 23.63 -15.52 16.48
CA ARG A 500 24.83 -14.77 16.92
C ARG A 500 24.58 -13.85 18.11
N GLY A 501 23.35 -13.68 18.55
CA GLY A 501 22.98 -12.90 19.71
C GLY A 501 22.29 -13.77 20.76
N ILE A 502 20.99 -13.65 20.88
CA ILE A 502 20.18 -14.30 21.90
C ILE A 502 19.09 -15.18 21.29
N PHE A 503 18.61 -16.12 22.07
CA PHE A 503 17.41 -16.88 21.75
C PHE A 503 16.40 -16.88 22.90
N GLY A 504 15.18 -17.33 22.61
CA GLY A 504 14.14 -17.44 23.62
C GLY A 504 12.85 -18.08 23.12
N GLY A 505 11.77 -17.83 23.85
CA GLY A 505 10.45 -18.37 23.55
C GLY A 505 9.46 -17.29 23.14
N SER A 506 8.66 -17.58 22.11
CA SER A 506 7.46 -16.85 21.79
C SER A 506 6.26 -17.58 22.37
N ASN A 507 5.42 -16.87 23.12
CA ASN A 507 4.26 -17.43 23.79
C ASN A 507 4.61 -18.50 24.86
N TRP A 508 5.75 -18.31 25.54
CA TRP A 508 6.11 -19.11 26.68
C TRP A 508 5.59 -18.53 27.98
N THR A 509 5.19 -19.42 28.92
CA THR A 509 4.82 -19.00 30.28
C THR A 509 6.07 -18.66 31.11
N ARG A 510 5.89 -17.88 32.20
CA ARG A 510 6.97 -17.57 33.15
C ARG A 510 7.64 -18.84 33.68
N ALA A 511 6.83 -19.80 34.16
CA ALA A 511 7.33 -21.07 34.71
C ALA A 511 8.20 -21.83 33.69
N ARG A 512 7.76 -21.88 32.42
CA ARG A 512 8.49 -22.54 31.34
C ARG A 512 9.81 -21.87 31.05
N PHE A 513 9.82 -20.53 31.08
CA PHE A 513 11.03 -19.75 30.86
C PHE A 513 12.03 -19.90 32.02
N ASP A 514 11.56 -19.84 33.25
CA ASP A 514 12.39 -20.05 34.46
C ASP A 514 12.98 -21.47 34.51
N GLU A 515 12.19 -22.50 34.12
CA GLU A 515 12.67 -23.89 33.99
C GLU A 515 13.80 -24.00 32.95
N ALA A 516 13.66 -23.30 31.82
CA ALA A 516 14.66 -23.29 30.76
C ALA A 516 15.99 -22.63 31.24
N ILE A 517 15.88 -21.50 31.95
CA ILE A 517 17.07 -20.85 32.56
C ILE A 517 17.73 -21.78 33.54
N ALA A 518 17.00 -22.37 34.49
CA ALA A 518 17.53 -23.28 35.50
C ALA A 518 18.22 -24.51 34.88
N TYR A 519 17.63 -25.06 33.82
CA TYR A 519 18.24 -26.15 33.06
C TYR A 519 19.58 -25.72 32.42
N ALA A 520 19.61 -24.56 31.75
CA ALA A 520 20.79 -24.05 31.10
C ALA A 520 21.93 -23.79 32.10
N GLU A 521 21.64 -23.18 33.25
CA GLU A 521 22.58 -22.94 34.33
C GLU A 521 23.17 -24.26 34.89
N LYS A 522 22.29 -25.24 35.15
CA LYS A 522 22.69 -26.57 35.67
C LYS A 522 23.58 -27.33 34.69
N THR A 523 23.38 -27.18 33.39
CA THR A 523 24.05 -27.96 32.35
C THR A 523 25.19 -27.22 31.65
N GLY A 524 25.43 -25.95 32.01
CA GLY A 524 26.45 -25.10 31.39
C GLY A 524 26.13 -24.77 29.92
N LYS A 525 24.86 -24.65 29.58
CA LYS A 525 24.36 -24.28 28.25
C LYS A 525 24.07 -22.79 28.17
N THR A 526 23.91 -22.28 26.96
CA THR A 526 23.44 -20.92 26.75
C THR A 526 21.98 -20.83 27.24
N ALA A 527 21.70 -19.88 28.11
CA ALA A 527 20.36 -19.67 28.64
C ALA A 527 19.48 -18.85 27.64
N PRO A 528 18.16 -19.10 27.58
CA PRO A 528 17.26 -18.20 26.88
C PRO A 528 17.29 -16.82 27.52
N ALA A 529 17.34 -15.77 26.68
CA ALA A 529 17.54 -14.39 27.11
C ALA A 529 16.57 -13.39 26.49
N ALA A 530 15.53 -13.85 25.81
CA ALA A 530 14.50 -13.00 25.22
C ALA A 530 13.13 -13.68 25.20
N LEU A 531 12.07 -12.87 25.23
CA LEU A 531 10.67 -13.29 25.04
C LEU A 531 10.06 -12.62 23.81
N SER A 532 9.05 -13.28 23.24
CA SER A 532 8.16 -12.67 22.26
C SER A 532 6.70 -12.99 22.61
N ASN A 533 6.18 -12.33 23.63
CA ASN A 533 4.81 -12.44 24.12
C ASN A 533 4.03 -11.15 23.83
N ASN A 534 2.70 -11.24 23.77
CA ASN A 534 1.89 -10.02 23.65
C ASN A 534 2.16 -9.08 24.83
N PHE A 535 2.29 -7.80 24.52
CA PHE A 535 2.32 -6.73 25.51
C PHE A 535 1.76 -5.45 24.90
N SER A 536 0.70 -4.92 25.47
CA SER A 536 0.06 -3.68 25.02
C SER A 536 -0.65 -2.96 26.18
N LEU A 537 -1.06 -1.72 25.96
CA LEU A 537 -1.86 -0.97 26.95
C LEU A 537 -3.21 -1.64 27.22
N ALA A 538 -3.86 -2.24 26.19
CA ALA A 538 -5.03 -3.07 26.38
C ALA A 538 -4.61 -4.50 26.78
N GLU A 539 -5.32 -5.09 27.73
CA GLU A 539 -5.12 -6.50 28.11
C GLU A 539 -5.84 -7.42 27.14
N MET A 540 -5.11 -8.43 26.65
CA MET A 540 -5.67 -9.50 25.82
C MET A 540 -6.55 -10.41 26.68
N LEU A 541 -7.86 -10.40 26.43
CA LEU A 541 -8.85 -11.15 27.23
C LEU A 541 -9.00 -12.60 26.79
N ASP A 542 -8.88 -12.80 25.49
CA ASP A 542 -8.94 -14.11 24.85
C ASP A 542 -7.80 -14.22 23.82
N PRO A 543 -7.10 -15.35 23.75
CA PRO A 543 -5.99 -15.50 22.82
C PRO A 543 -6.40 -15.24 21.37
N ILE A 544 -5.64 -14.40 20.64
CA ILE A 544 -5.87 -14.17 19.22
C ILE A 544 -5.81 -15.49 18.45
N TRP A 545 -4.80 -16.28 18.76
CA TRP A 545 -4.64 -17.66 18.27
C TRP A 545 -4.40 -18.60 19.45
N ALA A 546 -4.79 -19.86 19.31
CA ALA A 546 -4.58 -20.87 20.34
C ALA A 546 -3.10 -20.92 20.81
N GLY A 547 -2.90 -20.94 22.11
CA GLY A 547 -1.59 -20.99 22.74
C GLY A 547 -0.83 -19.64 22.78
N CYS A 548 -1.49 -18.51 22.45
CA CYS A 548 -0.91 -17.19 22.66
C CYS A 548 -0.88 -16.81 24.15
N VAL A 549 0.19 -16.12 24.56
CA VAL A 549 0.43 -15.66 25.93
C VAL A 549 0.56 -14.15 25.95
N ALA A 550 -0.22 -13.49 26.82
CA ALA A 550 -0.07 -12.07 27.14
C ALA A 550 0.83 -11.89 28.35
N ALA A 551 1.65 -10.85 28.32
CA ALA A 551 2.57 -10.48 29.40
C ALA A 551 2.23 -9.09 29.99
N SER A 552 0.93 -8.67 29.92
CA SER A 552 0.46 -7.32 30.30
C SER A 552 -0.10 -7.25 31.72
N ASP A 553 -0.30 -8.38 32.42
CA ASP A 553 -0.78 -8.38 33.81
C ASP A 553 0.33 -7.97 34.80
N ASP A 554 -0.07 -7.68 36.05
CA ASP A 554 0.83 -7.17 37.08
C ASP A 554 1.93 -8.17 37.47
N ASP A 555 1.60 -9.47 37.46
CA ASP A 555 2.58 -10.54 37.77
C ASP A 555 3.65 -10.67 36.68
N TRP A 556 3.25 -10.54 35.39
CA TRP A 556 4.20 -10.51 34.30
C TRP A 556 5.09 -9.27 34.32
N LYS A 557 4.48 -8.08 34.57
CA LYS A 557 5.24 -6.82 34.70
C LYS A 557 6.27 -6.90 35.84
N LYS A 558 5.86 -7.44 36.99
CA LYS A 558 6.78 -7.66 38.12
C LYS A 558 7.94 -8.58 37.74
N TRP A 559 7.64 -9.72 37.11
CA TRP A 559 8.66 -10.69 36.67
C TRP A 559 9.61 -10.09 35.62
N LEU A 560 9.08 -9.37 34.62
CA LEU A 560 9.88 -8.69 33.60
C LEU A 560 10.78 -7.61 34.21
N ASN A 561 10.27 -6.87 35.20
CA ASN A 561 11.06 -5.85 35.89
C ASN A 561 12.17 -6.46 36.76
N GLU A 562 11.92 -7.59 37.40
CA GLU A 562 12.94 -8.32 38.19
C GLU A 562 13.99 -8.96 37.29
N LYS A 563 13.61 -9.60 36.21
CA LYS A 563 14.49 -10.34 35.32
C LYS A 563 15.22 -9.47 34.30
N GLN A 564 14.67 -8.31 33.95
CA GLN A 564 15.19 -7.42 32.89
C GLN A 564 15.40 -8.13 31.53
N ILE A 565 14.58 -9.15 31.24
CA ILE A 565 14.60 -9.90 29.99
C ILE A 565 13.84 -9.12 28.93
N PRO A 566 14.43 -8.85 27.74
CA PRO A 566 13.74 -8.14 26.65
C PRO A 566 12.54 -8.94 26.13
N ASN A 567 11.37 -8.28 26.08
CA ASN A 567 10.17 -8.81 25.45
C ASN A 567 9.92 -8.12 24.11
N PHE A 568 10.00 -8.86 23.02
CA PHE A 568 9.64 -8.41 21.67
C PHE A 568 8.14 -8.56 21.50
N ALA A 569 7.43 -7.48 21.83
CA ALA A 569 5.98 -7.48 22.04
C ALA A 569 5.20 -7.44 20.72
N TRP A 570 4.57 -8.55 20.36
CA TRP A 570 3.65 -8.57 19.23
C TRP A 570 2.29 -7.97 19.60
N SER A 571 1.56 -7.45 18.59
CA SER A 571 0.30 -6.71 18.74
C SER A 571 0.36 -5.58 19.78
N SER A 572 1.49 -4.89 19.84
CA SER A 572 1.82 -3.86 20.82
C SER A 572 0.85 -2.67 20.84
N GLN A 573 0.13 -2.42 19.75
CA GLN A 573 -0.86 -1.36 19.60
C GLN A 573 -2.31 -1.87 19.66
N GLY A 574 -2.55 -3.11 20.12
CA GLY A 574 -3.90 -3.69 20.28
C GLY A 574 -4.66 -3.90 18.98
N ARG A 575 -3.97 -4.12 17.84
CA ARG A 575 -4.54 -4.47 16.52
C ARG A 575 -5.67 -3.54 16.05
N GLY A 576 -5.56 -2.25 16.36
CA GLY A 576 -6.57 -1.26 15.99
C GLY A 576 -7.58 -0.92 17.10
N PHE A 577 -7.47 -1.51 18.29
CA PHE A 577 -8.34 -1.15 19.43
C PHE A 577 -8.24 0.34 19.82
N PHE A 578 -7.10 0.97 19.60
CA PHE A 578 -6.88 2.41 19.86
C PHE A 578 -7.13 3.30 18.64
N THR A 579 -7.83 2.80 17.62
CA THR A 579 -8.24 3.56 16.43
C THR A 579 -9.76 3.64 16.32
N ASP A 580 -10.27 4.31 15.28
CA ASP A 580 -11.71 4.40 15.00
C ASP A 580 -12.36 3.07 14.59
N ARG A 581 -11.58 1.99 14.42
CA ARG A 581 -12.11 0.62 14.23
C ARG A 581 -12.83 0.11 15.47
N ALA A 582 -12.46 0.57 16.67
CA ALA A 582 -13.05 0.16 17.94
C ALA A 582 -13.89 1.27 18.55
N GLY A 583 -14.96 0.89 19.25
CA GLY A 583 -15.87 1.75 19.99
C GLY A 583 -16.89 0.92 20.76
N ARG A 584 -17.45 1.46 21.84
CA ARG A 584 -18.47 0.75 22.63
C ARG A 584 -19.71 0.37 21.80
N ASP A 585 -19.97 1.15 20.76
CA ASP A 585 -21.08 1.00 19.79
C ASP A 585 -20.68 0.19 18.53
N LYS A 586 -19.40 -0.14 18.34
CA LYS A 586 -18.89 -0.85 17.16
C LYS A 586 -18.66 -2.32 17.47
N ARG A 587 -19.32 -3.20 16.72
CA ARG A 587 -19.27 -4.66 16.92
C ARG A 587 -18.93 -5.44 15.65
N ASP A 588 -18.58 -4.74 14.56
CA ASP A 588 -18.39 -5.33 13.23
C ASP A 588 -17.10 -6.16 13.11
N ASP A 589 -16.10 -5.88 13.96
CA ASP A 589 -14.83 -6.61 14.00
C ASP A 589 -14.84 -7.62 15.15
N GLU A 590 -15.22 -8.87 14.83
CA GLU A 590 -15.35 -9.96 15.82
C GLU A 590 -14.06 -10.22 16.60
N GLU A 591 -12.87 -10.09 15.96
CA GLU A 591 -11.59 -10.29 16.63
C GLU A 591 -11.36 -9.20 17.68
N ILE A 592 -11.54 -7.93 17.30
CA ILE A 592 -11.36 -6.80 18.22
C ILE A 592 -12.32 -6.92 19.41
N VAL A 593 -13.58 -7.28 19.16
CA VAL A 593 -14.61 -7.45 20.20
C VAL A 593 -14.22 -8.59 21.15
N ARG A 594 -13.88 -9.75 20.63
CA ARG A 594 -13.53 -10.94 21.43
C ARG A 594 -12.27 -10.72 22.26
N VAL A 595 -11.26 -10.12 21.67
CA VAL A 595 -9.91 -10.04 22.26
C VAL A 595 -9.73 -8.87 23.20
N TRP A 596 -10.36 -7.71 22.93
CA TRP A 596 -10.00 -6.47 23.60
C TRP A 596 -11.17 -5.79 24.35
N TYR A 597 -12.45 -6.17 24.14
CA TYR A 597 -13.58 -5.44 24.71
C TYR A 597 -13.84 -5.82 26.17
N SER A 598 -13.50 -4.90 27.08
CA SER A 598 -13.90 -4.89 28.48
C SER A 598 -13.99 -3.45 28.96
N GLU A 599 -14.72 -3.20 30.04
CA GLU A 599 -14.79 -1.86 30.64
C GLU A 599 -13.42 -1.36 31.10
N ARG A 600 -12.55 -2.26 31.56
CA ARG A 600 -11.17 -1.92 31.91
C ARG A 600 -10.37 -1.45 30.70
N ASN A 601 -10.42 -2.14 29.58
CA ASN A 601 -9.75 -1.74 28.35
C ASN A 601 -10.35 -0.47 27.74
N PHE A 602 -11.67 -0.30 27.79
CA PHE A 602 -12.29 0.96 27.36
C PHE A 602 -11.88 2.12 28.25
N GLY A 603 -11.76 1.93 29.57
CA GLY A 603 -11.22 2.95 30.46
C GLY A 603 -9.78 3.35 30.12
N ARG A 604 -8.92 2.39 29.76
CA ARG A 604 -7.56 2.64 29.26
C ARG A 604 -7.57 3.38 27.93
N ARG A 605 -8.47 3.00 27.02
CA ARG A 605 -8.66 3.68 25.74
C ARG A 605 -9.14 5.13 25.94
N ASP A 606 -10.08 5.36 26.81
CA ASP A 606 -10.59 6.72 27.11
C ASP A 606 -9.46 7.61 27.65
N ARG A 607 -8.62 7.11 28.55
CA ARG A 607 -7.44 7.83 29.06
C ARG A 607 -6.40 8.07 27.96
N ALA A 608 -6.20 7.09 27.06
CA ALA A 608 -5.32 7.28 25.91
C ALA A 608 -5.84 8.38 24.97
N ILE A 609 -7.16 8.46 24.74
CA ILE A 609 -7.79 9.54 23.97
C ILE A 609 -7.59 10.90 24.67
N GLU A 610 -7.83 10.96 25.98
CA GLU A 610 -7.64 12.20 26.74
C GLU A 610 -6.20 12.72 26.66
N LEU A 611 -5.22 11.83 26.85
CA LEU A 611 -3.80 12.21 26.77
C LEU A 611 -3.39 12.57 25.34
N ALA A 612 -3.87 11.84 24.35
CA ALA A 612 -3.64 12.12 22.93
C ALA A 612 -4.13 13.52 22.55
N ASN A 613 -5.35 13.88 22.97
CA ASN A 613 -5.91 15.21 22.73
C ASN A 613 -5.06 16.33 23.38
N LYS A 614 -4.57 16.11 24.61
CA LYS A 614 -3.69 17.08 25.30
C LYS A 614 -2.35 17.28 24.57
N LEU A 615 -1.85 16.23 23.90
CA LEU A 615 -0.57 16.25 23.19
C LEU A 615 -0.70 16.53 21.69
N GLY A 616 -1.92 16.67 21.14
CA GLY A 616 -2.16 16.81 19.72
C GLY A 616 -1.75 15.56 18.92
N ARG A 617 -2.01 14.37 19.47
CA ARG A 617 -1.63 13.06 18.92
C ARG A 617 -2.84 12.14 18.75
N ASN A 618 -2.64 10.98 18.14
CA ASN A 618 -3.65 9.92 18.04
C ASN A 618 -3.57 8.97 19.25
N PRO A 619 -4.67 8.35 19.68
CA PRO A 619 -4.66 7.41 20.82
C PRO A 619 -3.73 6.21 20.62
N ILE A 620 -3.56 5.74 19.37
CA ILE A 620 -2.65 4.65 19.04
C ILE A 620 -1.18 5.00 19.29
N HIS A 621 -0.80 6.29 19.17
CA HIS A 621 0.54 6.77 19.52
C HIS A 621 0.79 6.67 21.02
N ILE A 622 -0.22 6.98 21.85
CA ILE A 622 -0.14 6.84 23.31
C ILE A 622 0.01 5.36 23.68
N ALA A 623 -0.72 4.47 23.00
CA ALA A 623 -0.61 3.03 23.23
C ALA A 623 0.80 2.50 22.90
N LEU A 624 1.43 2.97 21.83
CA LEU A 624 2.81 2.59 21.50
C LEU A 624 3.81 3.20 22.48
N ALA A 625 3.67 4.48 22.81
CA ALA A 625 4.51 5.16 23.79
C ALA A 625 4.44 4.51 25.19
N TYR A 626 3.26 4.01 25.59
CA TYR A 626 3.08 3.24 26.82
C TYR A 626 3.95 1.99 26.85
N VAL A 627 4.01 1.24 25.74
CA VAL A 627 4.85 0.03 25.65
C VAL A 627 6.34 0.38 25.77
N ILE A 628 6.77 1.45 25.10
CA ILE A 628 8.17 1.90 25.11
C ILE A 628 8.58 2.45 26.49
N ALA A 629 7.65 3.05 27.24
CA ALA A 629 7.92 3.71 28.52
C ALA A 629 7.98 2.74 29.72
N GLN A 630 7.89 1.42 29.52
CA GLN A 630 7.99 0.46 30.61
C GLN A 630 9.37 0.47 31.27
N PRO A 631 9.47 0.21 32.60
CA PRO A 631 10.75 0.20 33.33
C PRO A 631 11.63 -1.03 33.04
N PHE A 632 11.13 -1.96 32.26
CA PHE A 632 11.84 -3.14 31.76
C PHE A 632 11.95 -3.11 30.22
N PRO A 633 12.89 -3.83 29.62
CA PRO A 633 13.08 -3.76 28.16
C PRO A 633 11.93 -4.41 27.41
N VAL A 634 11.02 -3.59 26.86
CA VAL A 634 10.03 -4.03 25.87
C VAL A 634 10.34 -3.37 24.53
N ILE A 635 10.35 -4.19 23.49
CA ILE A 635 10.59 -3.78 22.11
C ILE A 635 9.29 -4.06 21.33
N PRO A 636 8.46 -3.04 21.05
CA PRO A 636 7.23 -3.25 20.32
C PRO A 636 7.46 -3.65 18.87
N LEU A 637 6.74 -4.66 18.42
CA LEU A 637 6.59 -4.99 17.01
C LEU A 637 5.48 -4.12 16.44
N ILE A 638 5.79 -3.38 15.37
CA ILE A 638 4.85 -2.62 14.57
C ILE A 638 4.62 -3.35 13.25
N GLY A 639 3.40 -3.35 12.75
CA GLY A 639 3.01 -4.05 11.51
C GLY A 639 2.25 -3.14 10.55
N PRO A 640 2.88 -2.07 10.03
CA PRO A 640 2.25 -1.17 9.09
C PRO A 640 2.01 -1.85 7.75
N ARG A 641 0.87 -1.56 7.12
CA ARG A 641 0.51 -2.06 5.80
C ARG A 641 0.89 -1.09 4.68
N THR A 642 1.12 0.19 5.03
CA THR A 642 1.49 1.26 4.10
C THR A 642 2.62 2.10 4.69
N VAL A 643 3.28 2.88 3.85
CA VAL A 643 4.28 3.87 4.30
C VAL A 643 3.65 4.90 5.23
N ALA A 644 2.41 5.30 4.96
CA ALA A 644 1.66 6.23 5.82
C ALA A 644 1.45 5.67 7.23
N GLU A 645 1.04 4.40 7.36
CA GLU A 645 0.89 3.73 8.67
C GLU A 645 2.24 3.57 9.38
N LEU A 646 3.32 3.35 8.61
CA LEU A 646 4.67 3.31 9.17
C LEU A 646 5.06 4.67 9.77
N GLU A 647 4.93 5.75 9.00
CA GLU A 647 5.29 7.09 9.49
C GLU A 647 4.38 7.52 10.65
N ASP A 648 3.09 7.16 10.62
CA ASP A 648 2.17 7.39 11.74
C ASP A 648 2.70 6.69 13.00
N SER A 649 3.08 5.41 12.92
CA SER A 649 3.66 4.67 14.04
C SER A 649 4.99 5.28 14.51
N LEU A 650 5.88 5.67 13.59
CA LEU A 650 7.16 6.30 13.93
C LEU A 650 6.99 7.68 14.58
N SER A 651 5.92 8.40 14.28
CA SER A 651 5.62 9.70 14.91
C SER A 651 5.33 9.59 16.41
N ALA A 652 5.04 8.40 16.92
CA ALA A 652 4.88 8.16 18.36
C ALA A 652 6.21 8.12 19.12
N LEU A 653 7.34 7.98 18.42
CA LEU A 653 8.65 7.75 19.05
C LEU A 653 9.25 8.99 19.72
N ASP A 654 8.69 10.17 19.55
CA ASP A 654 9.05 11.40 20.26
C ASP A 654 8.27 11.60 21.57
N ILE A 655 7.20 10.82 21.80
CA ILE A 655 6.39 10.89 23.02
C ILE A 655 7.18 10.27 24.19
N ARG A 656 7.32 11.05 25.26
CA ARG A 656 7.94 10.59 26.51
C ARG A 656 6.90 10.61 27.60
N LEU A 657 6.44 9.42 28.02
CA LEU A 657 5.51 9.28 29.13
C LEU A 657 6.28 9.23 30.46
N THR A 658 5.79 9.95 31.46
CA THR A 658 6.32 9.83 32.81
C THR A 658 5.79 8.56 33.49
N PRO A 659 6.45 8.06 34.57
CA PRO A 659 5.95 6.91 35.33
C PRO A 659 4.52 7.12 35.85
N GLU A 660 4.17 8.36 36.25
CA GLU A 660 2.84 8.71 36.69
C GLU A 660 1.80 8.63 35.57
N GLN A 661 2.17 9.04 34.34
CA GLN A 661 1.30 8.91 33.18
C GLN A 661 1.10 7.45 32.78
N VAL A 662 2.17 6.63 32.84
CA VAL A 662 2.08 5.17 32.60
C VAL A 662 1.09 4.55 33.58
N LYS A 663 1.26 4.81 34.87
CA LYS A 663 0.34 4.32 35.91
C LYS A 663 -1.09 4.82 35.72
N TRP A 664 -1.25 6.10 35.39
CA TRP A 664 -2.58 6.69 35.16
C TRP A 664 -3.27 6.05 33.93
N LEU A 665 -2.55 5.73 32.88
CA LEU A 665 -3.11 5.04 31.71
C LEU A 665 -3.64 3.64 32.06
N GLU A 666 -3.03 2.96 33.01
CA GLU A 666 -3.45 1.62 33.47
C GLU A 666 -4.74 1.64 34.28
N GLY A 667 -4.99 2.68 35.04
CA GLY A 667 -6.20 2.89 35.86
C GLY A 667 -6.02 2.67 37.34
#